data_c8fddee2827cd27abdbf4bc8368a7a9f
#
_entry.id   c8fddee2827cd27abdbf4bc8368a7a9f
#
_cell.length_a   1.000
_cell.length_b   1.000
_cell.length_c   1.000
_cell.angle_alpha   90.00
_cell.angle_beta   90.00
_cell.angle_gamma   90.00
#
_symmetry.space_group_name_H-M   'P 1'
#
loop_
_entity.id
_entity.type
_entity.pdbx_description
1 polymer ?
#
loop_
_entity_poly.entity_id
_entity_poly.type
_entity_poly.pdbx_seq_one_letter_code
_entity_poly.pdbx_strand_id
1 'polypeptide(L)'
;MVRLTIDGKVVEAKKGTSILHAAESVGIKIPTLCYIKDLLPDGSCRMCMVEIENRGRTKMETACTAQVAEGLVVTTNSEKVRNARRNVLDMLLSNHKTDCFSCRANGDCKLQDLCYEYGVAKTTYEGEQTDLPIDDSNPFFTYNPNLCILCHRCVNTCHKIVGRGAIDTMERGFDSAIGTPFHVDWIDTTCESCGNCVQACPTGALTMKRRTEYRPYQVDKKVLTTCPHCATGCQYYLVVKDNKIVDVEAANGASNKGLLCVKGRSGCFDFVHSPDRIKYPLIKNHETGEFERATWDEALDLVASKFLEIKRKYGSDALAGFACSRSPNEDCYMMQKLVRCAFGTNNVDNCARVCHSASVAGLAMTLGSGAMTNPIEDITKNPDVIMLVGSNPEEAHPVVGMQIRQAVKRGCKLIVVDPRDIDLAKKADIHLKLRPGTNVAFANGIMHIIIEEGLQDMDFINERTEGYEKIKEIVKDYTPEKVAKICHIDAEDLRKAAIMYAKADMAPIIYCLGVTEHSTGTEGVMSMSNMALLVGKLGRPGCGVNPLRGQNNVQGACDMGALPGDFPGYQKVANPEVLAKFEKAWGTKLNPNPGTHATDIFPAAIRGEVKGLYIFGEDPVVTDPDTHHVIKALESLDFFVMNELFMTETAQYADVILPGVSYAEKEGTFSNTERRVQRVRKAVELEGEMRLDTDIFADIMNRMGYPQPHLTSAEIMDEIASVTPSFAGISHERLDKEGGIQWPCTSKDHPGTPIMHVGKFTRGLGWFYPAEYVPSAELPDDEYPTILMTGRILYHYTTRAMTGRTPGLMQIAGKSFIEMNIEDAEAIGIKDGDRVKVSSRRGEIETTARVGTKVSPGETWMPFHFPDGNANWLTNAALDKYARIPEYKVCAVKVEKA
;
A
#
# COMPACT_ATOMS: atom_id res chain seq x y z
N MET A 1 -8.75 -21.79 33.94
CA MET A 1 -7.46 -22.42 33.68
C MET A 1 -7.62 -23.91 33.99
N VAL A 2 -6.90 -24.77 33.29
CA VAL A 2 -6.73 -26.18 33.58
C VAL A 2 -5.26 -26.49 33.76
N ARG A 3 -4.92 -27.46 34.60
CA ARG A 3 -3.56 -27.84 34.90
C ARG A 3 -3.27 -29.23 34.33
N LEU A 4 -2.19 -29.35 33.56
CA LEU A 4 -1.77 -30.60 32.92
C LEU A 4 -0.25 -30.73 33.00
N THR A 5 0.24 -31.91 32.67
CA THR A 5 1.69 -32.19 32.59
C THR A 5 2.08 -32.54 31.16
N ILE A 6 3.11 -31.92 30.61
CA ILE A 6 3.65 -32.22 29.29
C ILE A 6 5.15 -32.50 29.42
N ASP A 7 5.57 -33.71 29.08
CA ASP A 7 6.95 -34.22 29.24
C ASP A 7 7.54 -33.92 30.63
N GLY A 8 6.75 -34.13 31.69
CA GLY A 8 7.13 -33.89 33.08
C GLY A 8 7.02 -32.42 33.53
N LYS A 9 6.75 -31.44 32.62
CA LYS A 9 6.54 -30.04 32.98
C LYS A 9 5.07 -29.78 33.30
N VAL A 10 4.79 -29.13 34.40
CA VAL A 10 3.44 -28.64 34.75
C VAL A 10 3.10 -27.41 33.93
N VAL A 11 1.95 -27.41 33.28
CA VAL A 11 1.48 -26.37 32.37
C VAL A 11 0.08 -25.94 32.80
N GLU A 12 -0.15 -24.62 32.88
CA GLU A 12 -1.47 -24.05 33.09
C GLU A 12 -1.95 -23.38 31.77
N ALA A 13 -3.14 -23.79 31.30
CA ALA A 13 -3.69 -23.26 30.06
C ALA A 13 -5.19 -22.98 30.20
N LYS A 14 -5.74 -22.11 29.37
CA LYS A 14 -7.19 -21.87 29.29
C LYS A 14 -7.89 -23.15 28.79
N LYS A 15 -9.07 -23.45 29.35
CA LYS A 15 -9.93 -24.51 28.80
C LYS A 15 -10.23 -24.21 27.30
N GLY A 16 -10.10 -25.23 26.45
CA GLY A 16 -10.26 -25.11 25.01
C GLY A 16 -8.94 -24.84 24.24
N THR A 17 -7.81 -24.57 24.93
CA THR A 17 -6.49 -24.52 24.29
C THR A 17 -6.12 -25.89 23.76
N SER A 18 -5.51 -25.98 22.56
CA SER A 18 -4.97 -27.26 22.07
C SER A 18 -3.70 -27.66 22.83
N ILE A 19 -3.43 -28.95 22.87
CA ILE A 19 -2.18 -29.47 23.47
C ILE A 19 -0.95 -28.90 22.74
N LEU A 20 -1.03 -28.70 21.45
CA LEU A 20 0.05 -28.06 20.64
C LEU A 20 0.42 -26.67 21.18
N HIS A 21 -0.58 -25.82 21.40
CA HIS A 21 -0.35 -24.48 21.94
C HIS A 21 0.13 -24.50 23.40
N ALA A 22 -0.40 -25.40 24.20
CA ALA A 22 0.04 -25.55 25.57
C ALA A 22 1.52 -26.01 25.64
N ALA A 23 1.95 -26.90 24.75
CA ALA A 23 3.34 -27.34 24.64
C ALA A 23 4.26 -26.18 24.18
N GLU A 24 3.85 -25.42 23.16
CA GLU A 24 4.58 -24.24 22.70
C GLU A 24 4.81 -23.19 23.79
N SER A 25 3.82 -22.99 24.68
CA SER A 25 3.92 -21.98 25.76
C SER A 25 5.01 -22.27 26.77
N VAL A 26 5.48 -23.52 26.84
CA VAL A 26 6.57 -23.96 27.73
C VAL A 26 7.83 -24.41 26.97
N GLY A 27 7.91 -24.04 25.69
CA GLY A 27 9.08 -24.30 24.83
C GLY A 27 9.21 -25.74 24.31
N ILE A 28 8.14 -26.54 24.36
CA ILE A 28 8.13 -27.90 23.81
C ILE A 28 7.63 -27.85 22.38
N LYS A 29 8.48 -28.27 21.43
CA LYS A 29 8.13 -28.33 19.99
C LYS A 29 7.51 -29.67 19.64
N ILE A 30 6.31 -29.67 19.06
CA ILE A 30 5.65 -30.81 18.47
C ILE A 30 5.62 -30.63 16.95
N PRO A 31 6.11 -31.54 16.12
CA PRO A 31 6.21 -31.38 14.68
C PRO A 31 4.83 -31.33 14.02
N THR A 32 4.70 -30.49 12.97
CA THR A 32 3.47 -30.34 12.20
C THR A 32 3.77 -30.14 10.73
N LEU A 33 2.91 -30.64 9.83
CA LEU A 33 2.96 -30.38 8.39
C LEU A 33 1.72 -29.63 7.88
N CYS A 34 0.53 -29.90 8.41
CA CYS A 34 -0.72 -29.27 7.97
C CYS A 34 -1.15 -28.04 8.79
N TYR A 35 -0.61 -27.86 9.99
CA TYR A 35 -1.02 -26.81 10.92
C TYR A 35 -0.66 -25.40 10.44
N ILE A 36 -1.60 -24.49 10.52
CA ILE A 36 -1.42 -23.04 10.35
C ILE A 36 -1.87 -22.35 11.64
N LYS A 37 -0.99 -21.51 12.20
CA LYS A 37 -1.29 -20.75 13.40
C LYS A 37 -2.53 -19.87 13.18
N ASP A 38 -3.36 -19.75 14.22
CA ASP A 38 -4.59 -18.92 14.24
C ASP A 38 -5.73 -19.39 13.31
N LEU A 39 -5.59 -20.57 12.69
CA LEU A 39 -6.68 -21.26 12.00
C LEU A 39 -7.11 -22.52 12.76
N LEU A 40 -8.36 -22.93 12.58
CA LEU A 40 -8.83 -24.23 13.04
C LEU A 40 -8.01 -25.33 12.37
N PRO A 41 -7.40 -26.25 13.14
CA PRO A 41 -6.53 -27.27 12.58
C PRO A 41 -7.33 -28.37 11.88
N ASP A 42 -6.89 -28.77 10.69
CA ASP A 42 -7.49 -29.87 9.94
C ASP A 42 -7.13 -31.25 10.52
N GLY A 43 -5.97 -31.35 11.19
CA GLY A 43 -5.46 -32.60 11.75
C GLY A 43 -5.12 -33.67 10.70
N SER A 44 -5.02 -33.33 9.42
CA SER A 44 -4.89 -34.24 8.27
C SER A 44 -3.55 -35.00 8.25
N CYS A 45 -2.43 -34.31 8.53
CA CYS A 45 -1.08 -34.89 8.36
C CYS A 45 -0.65 -35.86 9.47
N ARG A 46 -1.30 -35.86 10.61
CA ARG A 46 -0.99 -36.74 11.79
C ARG A 46 0.42 -36.58 12.39
N MET A 47 1.28 -35.73 11.89
CA MET A 47 2.65 -35.55 12.41
C MET A 47 2.70 -35.10 13.88
N CYS A 48 1.68 -34.40 14.36
CA CYS A 48 1.60 -33.90 15.73
C CYS A 48 1.06 -34.94 16.74
N MET A 49 1.13 -36.24 16.44
CA MET A 49 0.74 -37.32 17.37
C MET A 49 1.49 -37.21 18.69
N VAL A 50 0.76 -37.34 19.79
CA VAL A 50 1.25 -37.38 21.17
C VAL A 50 0.55 -38.51 21.93
N GLU A 51 1.18 -39.00 22.96
CA GLU A 51 0.56 -39.96 23.88
C GLU A 51 -0.08 -39.19 25.03
N ILE A 52 -1.34 -39.47 25.29
CA ILE A 52 -2.14 -38.81 26.31
C ILE A 52 -2.58 -39.85 27.31
N GLU A 53 -2.27 -39.63 28.60
CA GLU A 53 -2.80 -40.41 29.71
C GLU A 53 -3.84 -39.57 30.48
N ASN A 54 -5.03 -40.13 30.64
CA ASN A 54 -6.09 -39.55 31.43
C ASN A 54 -6.75 -40.64 32.31
N ARG A 55 -6.68 -40.48 33.62
CA ARG A 55 -7.25 -41.43 34.61
C ARG A 55 -6.81 -42.90 34.37
N GLY A 56 -5.52 -43.11 34.10
CA GLY A 56 -4.94 -44.42 33.88
C GLY A 56 -5.20 -45.04 32.51
N ARG A 57 -5.85 -44.33 31.59
CA ARG A 57 -6.06 -44.78 30.20
C ARG A 57 -5.15 -43.96 29.26
N THR A 58 -4.34 -44.67 28.51
CA THR A 58 -3.42 -44.09 27.53
C THR A 58 -3.95 -44.24 26.12
N LYS A 59 -3.91 -43.17 25.33
CA LYS A 59 -4.26 -43.15 23.90
C LYS A 59 -3.34 -42.24 23.09
N MET A 60 -3.28 -42.47 21.79
CA MET A 60 -2.59 -41.57 20.83
C MET A 60 -3.58 -40.58 20.26
N GLU A 61 -3.22 -39.29 20.26
CA GLU A 61 -4.04 -38.20 19.75
C GLU A 61 -3.19 -37.20 18.98
N THR A 62 -3.84 -36.38 18.14
CA THR A 62 -3.19 -35.23 17.45
C THR A 62 -3.19 -34.02 18.35
N ALA A 63 -2.02 -33.50 18.70
CA ALA A 63 -1.87 -32.36 19.61
C ALA A 63 -2.53 -31.06 19.09
N CYS A 64 -2.63 -30.88 17.76
CA CYS A 64 -3.24 -29.69 17.18
C CYS A 64 -4.76 -29.62 17.37
N THR A 65 -5.45 -30.78 17.45
CA THR A 65 -6.91 -30.88 17.60
C THR A 65 -7.35 -31.26 19.02
N ALA A 66 -6.54 -32.02 19.78
CA ALA A 66 -6.85 -32.39 21.14
C ALA A 66 -6.73 -31.20 22.09
N GLN A 67 -7.76 -31.00 22.94
CA GLN A 67 -7.81 -29.90 23.90
C GLN A 67 -7.22 -30.30 25.24
N VAL A 68 -6.68 -29.34 25.97
CA VAL A 68 -6.19 -29.48 27.34
C VAL A 68 -7.34 -29.82 28.32
N ALA A 69 -7.07 -30.70 29.29
CA ALA A 69 -7.99 -31.06 30.36
C ALA A 69 -7.26 -31.18 31.70
N GLU A 70 -8.00 -31.06 32.80
CA GLU A 70 -7.45 -31.15 34.15
C GLU A 70 -6.83 -32.54 34.42
N GLY A 71 -5.60 -32.51 34.92
CA GLY A 71 -4.86 -33.71 35.28
C GLY A 71 -4.34 -34.54 34.09
N LEU A 72 -4.40 -34.00 32.86
CA LEU A 72 -3.91 -34.68 31.68
C LEU A 72 -2.39 -34.83 31.73
N VAL A 73 -1.86 -36.02 31.43
CA VAL A 73 -0.43 -36.25 31.25
C VAL A 73 -0.17 -36.50 29.76
N VAL A 74 0.71 -35.69 29.17
CA VAL A 74 1.04 -35.73 27.74
C VAL A 74 2.52 -36.06 27.58
N THR A 75 2.81 -37.08 26.76
CA THR A 75 4.17 -37.42 26.35
C THR A 75 4.34 -37.15 24.88
N THR A 76 5.27 -36.24 24.55
CA THR A 76 5.44 -35.78 23.17
C THR A 76 6.51 -36.52 22.38
N ASN A 77 7.36 -37.33 23.04
CA ASN A 77 8.53 -37.97 22.41
C ASN A 77 8.83 -39.39 22.98
N SER A 78 7.81 -40.19 23.31
CA SER A 78 8.01 -41.63 23.64
C SER A 78 8.41 -42.42 22.39
N GLU A 79 8.94 -43.63 22.58
CA GLU A 79 9.25 -44.56 21.47
C GLU A 79 7.99 -44.84 20.62
N LYS A 80 6.85 -44.98 21.23
CA LYS A 80 5.55 -45.18 20.59
C LYS A 80 5.16 -43.98 19.73
N VAL A 81 5.34 -42.78 20.24
CA VAL A 81 5.12 -41.52 19.49
C VAL A 81 6.09 -41.42 18.30
N ARG A 82 7.37 -41.69 18.49
CA ARG A 82 8.36 -41.68 17.41
C ARG A 82 8.05 -42.71 16.33
N ASN A 83 7.65 -43.93 16.71
CA ASN A 83 7.24 -44.94 15.75
C ASN A 83 5.98 -44.54 14.98
N ALA A 84 4.97 -43.98 15.66
CA ALA A 84 3.79 -43.44 14.96
C ALA A 84 4.14 -42.38 13.92
N ARG A 85 5.04 -41.43 14.24
CA ARG A 85 5.50 -40.40 13.29
C ARG A 85 6.33 -40.98 12.14
N ARG A 86 7.17 -42.00 12.38
CA ARG A 86 7.88 -42.75 11.33
C ARG A 86 6.90 -43.38 10.33
N ASN A 87 5.87 -44.05 10.84
CA ASN A 87 4.84 -44.63 9.98
C ASN A 87 4.08 -43.59 9.18
N VAL A 88 3.78 -42.43 9.77
CA VAL A 88 3.17 -41.31 9.04
C VAL A 88 4.08 -40.83 7.91
N LEU A 89 5.37 -40.63 8.18
CA LEU A 89 6.33 -40.18 7.14
C LEU A 89 6.48 -41.22 6.03
N ASP A 90 6.54 -42.50 6.39
CA ASP A 90 6.60 -43.61 5.44
C ASP A 90 5.38 -43.62 4.49
N MET A 91 4.17 -43.46 5.06
CA MET A 91 2.95 -43.32 4.26
C MET A 91 2.94 -42.04 3.40
N LEU A 92 3.46 -40.92 3.89
CA LEU A 92 3.55 -39.68 3.08
C LEU A 92 4.54 -39.85 1.92
N LEU A 93 5.64 -40.56 2.13
CA LEU A 93 6.63 -40.82 1.08
C LEU A 93 6.15 -41.86 0.05
N SER A 94 5.14 -42.68 0.35
CA SER A 94 4.62 -43.70 -0.58
C SER A 94 4.05 -43.06 -1.87
N ASN A 95 3.52 -41.85 -1.79
CA ASN A 95 3.01 -41.12 -2.95
C ASN A 95 3.74 -39.77 -3.17
N HIS A 96 5.02 -39.69 -2.76
CA HIS A 96 5.85 -38.47 -2.96
C HIS A 96 7.11 -38.84 -3.74
N LYS A 97 7.33 -38.20 -4.90
CA LYS A 97 8.56 -38.44 -5.65
C LYS A 97 9.77 -37.93 -4.87
N THR A 98 10.65 -38.83 -4.43
CA THR A 98 11.76 -38.55 -3.50
C THR A 98 13.05 -38.10 -4.19
N ASP A 99 12.97 -37.47 -5.35
CA ASP A 99 14.11 -36.86 -6.02
C ASP A 99 14.46 -35.49 -5.40
N CYS A 100 14.89 -35.54 -4.13
CA CYS A 100 15.23 -34.32 -3.38
C CYS A 100 16.40 -33.56 -4.01
N PHE A 101 17.30 -34.25 -4.74
CA PHE A 101 18.49 -33.62 -5.29
C PHE A 101 18.16 -32.59 -6.38
N SER A 102 17.18 -32.90 -7.23
CA SER A 102 16.71 -31.98 -8.28
C SER A 102 15.60 -31.04 -7.79
N CYS A 103 14.98 -31.30 -6.65
CA CYS A 103 13.85 -30.54 -6.12
C CYS A 103 14.25 -29.09 -5.79
N ARG A 104 13.44 -28.12 -6.22
CA ARG A 104 13.64 -26.69 -5.92
C ARG A 104 13.58 -26.37 -4.42
N ALA A 105 12.86 -27.20 -3.62
CA ALA A 105 12.76 -27.04 -2.17
C ALA A 105 13.88 -27.72 -1.39
N ASN A 106 14.87 -28.33 -2.04
CA ASN A 106 15.96 -29.00 -1.35
C ASN A 106 16.69 -28.06 -0.37
N GLY A 107 16.78 -28.48 0.90
CA GLY A 107 17.34 -27.68 1.99
C GLY A 107 16.40 -26.64 2.61
N ASP A 108 15.10 -26.62 2.16
CA ASP A 108 14.04 -25.76 2.70
C ASP A 108 12.68 -26.50 2.57
N CYS A 109 12.66 -27.75 3.03
CA CYS A 109 11.50 -28.63 2.94
C CYS A 109 11.22 -29.29 4.29
N LYS A 110 10.10 -28.95 4.91
CA LYS A 110 9.72 -29.51 6.22
C LYS A 110 9.54 -31.02 6.20
N LEU A 111 9.09 -31.60 5.10
CA LEU A 111 8.99 -33.05 4.96
C LEU A 111 10.38 -33.69 4.96
N GLN A 112 11.34 -33.10 4.23
CA GLN A 112 12.73 -33.56 4.19
C GLN A 112 13.37 -33.48 5.58
N ASP A 113 13.23 -32.36 6.29
CA ASP A 113 13.77 -32.18 7.64
C ASP A 113 13.23 -33.24 8.63
N LEU A 114 11.92 -33.50 8.56
CA LEU A 114 11.29 -34.52 9.42
C LEU A 114 11.74 -35.95 9.04
N CYS A 115 11.94 -36.23 7.77
CA CYS A 115 12.49 -37.52 7.34
C CYS A 115 13.89 -37.73 7.91
N TYR A 116 14.76 -36.72 7.93
CA TYR A 116 16.07 -36.79 8.59
C TYR A 116 15.94 -36.98 10.11
N GLU A 117 15.08 -36.18 10.77
CA GLU A 117 14.89 -36.23 12.23
C GLU A 117 14.42 -37.60 12.71
N TYR A 118 13.55 -38.24 11.93
CA TYR A 118 12.95 -39.55 12.30
C TYR A 118 13.63 -40.76 11.65
N GLY A 119 14.65 -40.53 10.81
CA GLY A 119 15.43 -41.61 10.16
C GLY A 119 14.65 -42.38 9.10
N VAL A 120 13.78 -41.70 8.34
CA VAL A 120 12.98 -42.30 7.25
C VAL A 120 13.58 -41.87 5.90
N ALA A 121 14.42 -42.72 5.29
CA ALA A 121 15.11 -42.41 4.05
C ALA A 121 14.29 -42.71 2.77
N LYS A 122 13.41 -43.71 2.83
CA LYS A 122 12.56 -44.17 1.75
C LYS A 122 11.30 -44.80 2.29
N THR A 123 10.27 -44.88 1.45
CA THR A 123 9.07 -45.61 1.79
C THR A 123 9.30 -47.14 1.79
N THR A 124 8.60 -47.84 2.67
CA THR A 124 8.54 -49.33 2.69
C THR A 124 7.35 -49.84 1.86
N TYR A 125 6.46 -48.96 1.41
CA TYR A 125 5.30 -49.31 0.60
C TYR A 125 5.66 -49.38 -0.87
N GLU A 126 5.15 -50.37 -1.58
CA GLU A 126 5.24 -50.52 -3.03
C GLU A 126 3.84 -50.32 -3.63
N GLY A 127 3.74 -49.69 -4.81
CA GLY A 127 2.48 -49.45 -5.46
C GLY A 127 2.51 -48.34 -6.46
N GLU A 128 1.33 -47.98 -6.95
CA GLU A 128 1.13 -46.88 -7.88
C GLU A 128 1.37 -45.52 -7.19
N GLN A 129 2.00 -44.59 -7.89
CA GLN A 129 2.20 -43.22 -7.44
C GLN A 129 1.47 -42.25 -8.41
N THR A 130 0.99 -41.16 -7.88
CA THR A 130 0.40 -40.08 -8.67
C THR A 130 1.40 -39.57 -9.73
N ASP A 131 0.93 -39.43 -10.96
CA ASP A 131 1.70 -38.83 -12.07
C ASP A 131 0.83 -37.82 -12.82
N LEU A 132 0.70 -36.64 -12.26
CA LEU A 132 -0.11 -35.53 -12.77
C LEU A 132 0.76 -34.49 -13.45
N PRO A 133 0.22 -33.76 -14.45
CA PRO A 133 0.96 -32.70 -15.12
C PRO A 133 1.36 -31.57 -14.16
N ILE A 134 2.52 -31.01 -14.42
CA ILE A 134 3.03 -29.83 -13.69
C ILE A 134 2.38 -28.59 -14.29
N ASP A 135 1.76 -27.74 -13.46
CA ASP A 135 1.27 -26.43 -13.86
C ASP A 135 2.38 -25.37 -13.72
N ASP A 136 2.81 -24.84 -14.82
CA ASP A 136 3.82 -23.78 -14.95
C ASP A 136 3.25 -22.49 -15.58
N SER A 137 1.93 -22.36 -15.67
CA SER A 137 1.20 -21.26 -16.29
C SER A 137 1.43 -19.93 -15.57
N ASN A 138 1.57 -19.95 -14.24
CA ASN A 138 1.81 -18.72 -13.48
C ASN A 138 3.25 -18.21 -13.69
N PRO A 139 3.46 -16.92 -14.00
CA PRO A 139 4.81 -16.39 -14.29
C PRO A 139 5.78 -16.42 -13.11
N PHE A 140 5.29 -16.54 -11.86
CA PHE A 140 6.12 -16.41 -10.66
C PHE A 140 6.40 -17.72 -9.95
N PHE A 141 5.50 -18.69 -10.01
CA PHE A 141 5.65 -19.96 -9.30
C PHE A 141 5.19 -21.15 -10.15
N THR A 142 5.65 -22.33 -9.78
CA THR A 142 5.28 -23.61 -10.39
C THR A 142 4.52 -24.44 -9.37
N TYR A 143 3.50 -25.17 -9.80
CA TYR A 143 2.84 -26.19 -9.02
C TYR A 143 3.14 -27.60 -9.58
N ASN A 144 3.78 -28.44 -8.77
CA ASN A 144 4.04 -29.84 -9.07
C ASN A 144 3.19 -30.73 -8.12
N PRO A 145 2.05 -31.28 -8.57
CA PRO A 145 1.18 -32.10 -7.74
C PRO A 145 1.84 -33.40 -7.25
N ASN A 146 2.86 -33.88 -7.95
CA ASN A 146 3.59 -35.11 -7.59
C ASN A 146 4.48 -34.97 -6.34
N LEU A 147 4.65 -33.75 -5.85
CA LEU A 147 5.34 -33.41 -4.62
C LEU A 147 4.36 -32.95 -3.50
N CYS A 148 3.06 -33.07 -3.77
CA CYS A 148 2.03 -32.66 -2.83
C CYS A 148 1.75 -33.77 -1.81
N ILE A 149 1.62 -33.40 -0.53
CA ILE A 149 1.25 -34.30 0.58
C ILE A 149 -0.19 -34.06 1.05
N LEU A 150 -1.01 -33.38 0.29
CA LEU A 150 -2.42 -33.07 0.59
C LEU A 150 -2.65 -32.50 2.00
N CYS A 151 -1.75 -31.63 2.44
CA CYS A 151 -1.83 -31.02 3.77
C CYS A 151 -2.80 -29.82 3.85
N HIS A 152 -3.37 -29.38 2.75
CA HIS A 152 -4.32 -28.27 2.60
C HIS A 152 -3.84 -26.89 3.08
N ARG A 153 -2.56 -26.71 3.40
CA ARG A 153 -2.06 -25.39 3.84
C ARG A 153 -2.25 -24.32 2.78
N CYS A 154 -1.97 -24.60 1.51
CA CYS A 154 -2.18 -23.68 0.41
C CYS A 154 -3.66 -23.33 0.21
N VAL A 155 -4.56 -24.30 0.28
CA VAL A 155 -6.02 -24.14 0.22
C VAL A 155 -6.48 -23.25 1.37
N ASN A 156 -6.16 -23.63 2.62
CA ASN A 156 -6.52 -22.84 3.80
C ASN A 156 -5.96 -21.40 3.75
N THR A 157 -4.74 -21.23 3.23
CA THR A 157 -4.16 -19.89 3.03
C THR A 157 -4.96 -19.11 2.01
N CYS A 158 -5.27 -19.69 0.84
CA CYS A 158 -6.02 -19.02 -0.21
C CYS A 158 -7.45 -18.68 0.22
N HIS A 159 -8.15 -19.62 0.86
CA HIS A 159 -9.54 -19.45 1.27
C HIS A 159 -9.71 -18.62 2.55
N LYS A 160 -8.95 -18.96 3.63
CA LYS A 160 -9.21 -18.41 4.97
C LYS A 160 -8.37 -17.17 5.28
N ILE A 161 -7.16 -17.09 4.73
CA ILE A 161 -6.22 -15.98 5.01
C ILE A 161 -6.26 -14.93 3.91
N VAL A 162 -6.02 -15.31 2.65
CA VAL A 162 -6.10 -14.39 1.51
C VAL A 162 -7.55 -14.04 1.18
N GLY A 163 -8.46 -14.99 1.36
CA GLY A 163 -9.89 -14.82 1.14
C GLY A 163 -10.30 -14.91 -0.34
N ARG A 164 -9.41 -15.40 -1.22
CA ARG A 164 -9.65 -15.47 -2.68
C ARG A 164 -10.34 -16.78 -3.09
N GLY A 165 -9.83 -17.92 -2.66
CA GLY A 165 -10.40 -19.23 -2.98
C GLY A 165 -10.17 -19.64 -4.43
N ALA A 166 -8.98 -19.35 -4.98
CA ALA A 166 -8.63 -19.70 -6.37
C ALA A 166 -8.30 -21.18 -6.56
N ILE A 167 -8.01 -21.90 -5.48
CA ILE A 167 -7.60 -23.32 -5.50
C ILE A 167 -8.33 -24.09 -4.41
N ASP A 168 -8.61 -25.36 -4.68
CA ASP A 168 -9.22 -26.28 -3.70
C ASP A 168 -8.72 -27.71 -3.92
N THR A 169 -9.27 -28.66 -3.17
CA THR A 169 -9.08 -30.09 -3.43
C THR A 169 -9.97 -30.51 -4.58
N MET A 170 -9.34 -31.02 -5.63
CA MET A 170 -9.99 -31.58 -6.80
C MET A 170 -10.02 -33.08 -6.68
N GLU A 171 -10.97 -33.72 -7.36
CA GLU A 171 -11.18 -35.16 -7.38
C GLU A 171 -11.35 -35.77 -5.97
N ARG A 172 -11.28 -37.11 -5.86
CA ARG A 172 -11.40 -37.83 -4.57
C ARG A 172 -10.65 -39.18 -4.58
N GLY A 173 -10.40 -39.71 -3.41
CA GLY A 173 -9.69 -40.94 -3.26
C GLY A 173 -8.23 -40.81 -3.64
N PHE A 174 -7.71 -41.77 -4.40
CA PHE A 174 -6.31 -41.77 -4.86
C PHE A 174 -6.02 -40.64 -5.83
N ASP A 175 -7.00 -40.22 -6.63
CA ASP A 175 -6.88 -39.15 -7.60
C ASP A 175 -6.96 -37.75 -6.99
N SER A 176 -7.14 -37.61 -5.67
CA SER A 176 -7.22 -36.32 -5.01
C SER A 176 -5.95 -35.50 -5.24
N ALA A 177 -6.14 -34.29 -5.72
CA ALA A 177 -5.08 -33.30 -5.92
C ALA A 177 -5.52 -31.91 -5.49
N ILE A 178 -4.58 -31.03 -5.14
CA ILE A 178 -4.87 -29.61 -5.04
C ILE A 178 -4.85 -29.05 -6.47
N GLY A 179 -5.79 -28.20 -6.79
CA GLY A 179 -5.88 -27.65 -8.16
C GLY A 179 -6.83 -26.48 -8.27
N THR A 180 -7.03 -26.07 -9.48
CA THR A 180 -7.95 -25.00 -9.88
C THR A 180 -9.30 -25.57 -10.32
N PRO A 181 -10.42 -24.85 -10.19
CA PRO A 181 -11.70 -25.32 -10.67
C PRO A 181 -11.61 -25.72 -12.17
N PHE A 182 -12.20 -26.86 -12.49
CA PHE A 182 -12.22 -27.40 -13.87
C PHE A 182 -10.84 -27.65 -14.51
N HIS A 183 -9.77 -27.72 -13.70
CA HIS A 183 -8.38 -27.92 -14.17
C HIS A 183 -7.90 -26.87 -15.18
N VAL A 184 -8.42 -25.65 -15.10
CA VAL A 184 -7.89 -24.53 -15.90
C VAL A 184 -6.53 -24.11 -15.36
N ASP A 185 -5.71 -23.48 -16.19
CA ASP A 185 -4.41 -22.93 -15.79
C ASP A 185 -4.55 -21.92 -14.66
N TRP A 186 -3.58 -21.89 -13.72
CA TRP A 186 -3.66 -21.00 -12.56
C TRP A 186 -3.79 -19.53 -12.93
N ILE A 187 -3.17 -19.13 -14.05
CA ILE A 187 -3.24 -17.76 -14.54
C ILE A 187 -4.66 -17.35 -14.99
N ASP A 188 -5.48 -18.32 -15.41
CA ASP A 188 -6.84 -18.08 -15.90
C ASP A 188 -7.90 -18.13 -14.80
N THR A 189 -7.46 -18.22 -13.52
CA THR A 189 -8.35 -18.20 -12.36
C THR A 189 -8.44 -16.83 -11.72
N THR A 190 -9.15 -16.74 -10.59
CA THR A 190 -9.15 -15.56 -9.72
C THR A 190 -7.85 -15.38 -8.92
N CYS A 191 -6.79 -16.11 -9.21
CA CYS A 191 -5.50 -16.03 -8.53
C CYS A 191 -4.86 -14.66 -8.69
N GLU A 192 -4.49 -14.02 -7.59
CA GLU A 192 -3.80 -12.73 -7.54
C GLU A 192 -2.26 -12.87 -7.67
N SER A 193 -1.75 -14.05 -7.93
CA SER A 193 -0.31 -14.37 -7.99
C SER A 193 0.49 -13.94 -6.75
N CYS A 194 -0.17 -13.79 -5.59
CA CYS A 194 0.42 -13.24 -4.37
C CYS A 194 1.46 -14.17 -3.70
N GLY A 195 1.51 -15.46 -4.06
CA GLY A 195 2.48 -16.42 -3.55
C GLY A 195 2.36 -16.78 -2.05
N ASN A 196 1.29 -16.38 -1.34
CA ASN A 196 1.11 -16.76 0.07
C ASN A 196 0.90 -18.28 0.23
N CYS A 197 0.28 -18.94 -0.74
CA CYS A 197 0.17 -20.41 -0.81
C CYS A 197 1.54 -21.08 -0.99
N VAL A 198 2.43 -20.48 -1.78
CA VAL A 198 3.81 -20.95 -1.98
C VAL A 198 4.57 -20.92 -0.66
N GLN A 199 4.54 -19.79 0.06
CA GLN A 199 5.17 -19.64 1.37
C GLN A 199 4.59 -20.60 2.41
N ALA A 200 3.30 -20.97 2.29
CA ALA A 200 2.65 -21.89 3.20
C ALA A 200 2.99 -23.36 2.90
N CYS A 201 3.44 -23.70 1.71
CA CYS A 201 3.70 -25.08 1.30
C CYS A 201 4.87 -25.69 2.09
N PRO A 202 4.69 -26.86 2.73
CA PRO A 202 5.75 -27.50 3.51
C PRO A 202 6.67 -28.40 2.68
N THR A 203 6.43 -28.51 1.38
CA THR A 203 7.17 -29.37 0.43
C THR A 203 7.52 -28.60 -0.84
N GLY A 204 8.09 -29.24 -1.83
CA GLY A 204 8.39 -28.70 -3.14
C GLY A 204 7.21 -28.63 -4.13
N ALA A 205 5.98 -28.91 -3.65
CA ALA A 205 4.79 -28.90 -4.53
C ALA A 205 4.48 -27.48 -5.08
N LEU A 206 4.63 -26.44 -4.29
CA LEU A 206 4.55 -25.04 -4.72
C LEU A 206 5.88 -24.36 -4.47
N THR A 207 6.53 -23.87 -5.51
CA THR A 207 7.84 -23.20 -5.42
C THR A 207 7.93 -21.99 -6.33
N MET A 208 8.58 -20.91 -5.86
CA MET A 208 8.88 -19.78 -6.73
C MET A 208 9.83 -20.21 -7.87
N LYS A 209 9.60 -19.72 -9.10
CA LYS A 209 10.44 -20.06 -10.26
C LYS A 209 11.91 -19.69 -10.04
N ARG A 210 12.17 -18.54 -9.43
CA ARG A 210 13.53 -18.04 -9.10
C ARG A 210 14.32 -18.94 -8.15
N ARG A 211 13.69 -19.89 -7.46
CA ARG A 211 14.40 -20.93 -6.65
C ARG A 211 15.29 -21.86 -7.50
N THR A 212 15.25 -21.78 -8.81
CA THR A 212 16.24 -22.43 -9.68
C THR A 212 17.61 -21.76 -9.67
N GLU A 213 17.66 -20.47 -9.33
CA GLU A 213 18.86 -19.63 -9.41
C GLU A 213 19.75 -19.74 -8.17
N TYR A 214 19.22 -20.24 -7.05
CA TYR A 214 19.96 -20.34 -5.80
C TYR A 214 19.48 -21.48 -4.91
N ARG A 215 20.31 -21.88 -3.94
CA ARG A 215 19.96 -22.80 -2.87
C ARG A 215 20.07 -22.09 -1.52
N PRO A 216 19.34 -22.54 -0.45
CA PRO A 216 19.35 -21.87 0.86
C PRO A 216 20.75 -21.69 1.45
N TYR A 217 21.65 -22.64 1.25
CA TYR A 217 23.03 -22.57 1.74
C TYR A 217 23.95 -21.59 0.98
N GLN A 218 23.49 -21.06 -0.14
CA GLN A 218 24.23 -20.06 -0.94
C GLN A 218 23.83 -18.64 -0.59
N VAL A 219 22.86 -18.47 0.30
CA VAL A 219 22.38 -17.14 0.73
C VAL A 219 23.40 -16.50 1.65
N ASP A 220 23.86 -15.30 1.30
CA ASP A 220 24.82 -14.55 2.12
C ASP A 220 24.16 -13.93 3.34
N LYS A 221 23.00 -13.30 3.13
CA LYS A 221 22.23 -12.63 4.20
C LYS A 221 20.75 -12.51 3.86
N LYS A 222 19.93 -12.35 4.91
CA LYS A 222 18.52 -11.95 4.81
C LYS A 222 18.36 -10.62 5.53
N VAL A 223 17.91 -9.60 4.83
CA VAL A 223 17.79 -8.24 5.35
C VAL A 223 16.33 -7.87 5.53
N LEU A 224 15.90 -7.66 6.79
CA LEU A 224 14.56 -7.19 7.12
C LEU A 224 14.40 -5.74 6.69
N THR A 225 13.43 -5.44 5.83
CA THR A 225 13.16 -4.09 5.34
C THR A 225 11.66 -3.86 5.13
N THR A 226 11.30 -2.65 4.69
CA THR A 226 9.91 -2.25 4.41
C THR A 226 9.71 -2.12 2.90
N CYS A 227 8.58 -2.60 2.41
CA CYS A 227 8.21 -2.61 0.99
C CYS A 227 8.13 -1.18 0.40
N PRO A 228 8.71 -0.93 -0.80
CA PRO A 228 8.75 0.39 -1.43
C PRO A 228 7.51 0.72 -2.28
N HIS A 229 6.44 -0.08 -2.20
CA HIS A 229 5.26 0.11 -3.04
C HIS A 229 4.15 0.89 -2.31
N CYS A 230 3.02 0.26 -1.98
CA CYS A 230 1.91 1.02 -1.36
C CYS A 230 2.14 1.30 0.13
N ALA A 231 1.38 2.26 0.65
CA ALA A 231 1.49 2.73 2.04
C ALA A 231 0.99 1.74 3.11
N THR A 232 0.73 0.48 2.79
CA THR A 232 0.48 -0.55 3.80
C THR A 232 1.69 -0.75 4.72
N GLY A 233 2.92 -0.55 4.21
CA GLY A 233 4.15 -0.73 4.99
C GLY A 233 4.44 -2.18 5.33
N CYS A 234 4.25 -3.10 4.38
CA CYS A 234 4.57 -4.51 4.55
C CYS A 234 6.05 -4.73 4.80
N GLN A 235 6.38 -5.55 5.80
CA GLN A 235 7.74 -5.94 6.09
C GLN A 235 8.05 -7.32 5.51
N TYR A 236 9.28 -7.47 5.02
CA TYR A 236 9.82 -8.71 4.46
C TYR A 236 11.34 -8.78 4.55
N TYR A 237 11.88 -9.96 4.34
CA TYR A 237 13.31 -10.16 4.19
C TYR A 237 13.68 -10.17 2.71
N LEU A 238 14.65 -9.34 2.33
CA LEU A 238 15.36 -9.47 1.07
C LEU A 238 16.42 -10.56 1.22
N VAL A 239 16.37 -11.58 0.37
CA VAL A 239 17.32 -12.69 0.34
C VAL A 239 18.43 -12.32 -0.64
N VAL A 240 19.66 -12.21 -0.15
CA VAL A 240 20.80 -11.71 -0.93
C VAL A 240 21.83 -12.82 -1.13
N LYS A 241 22.30 -12.94 -2.36
CA LYS A 241 23.41 -13.80 -2.79
C LYS A 241 24.31 -13.02 -3.77
N ASP A 242 25.61 -13.00 -3.55
CA ASP A 242 26.59 -12.34 -4.43
C ASP A 242 26.21 -10.87 -4.75
N ASN A 243 25.84 -10.10 -3.72
CA ASN A 243 25.32 -8.73 -3.83
C ASN A 243 24.08 -8.55 -4.72
N LYS A 244 23.32 -9.61 -4.98
CA LYS A 244 22.04 -9.56 -5.73
C LYS A 244 20.89 -10.04 -4.87
N ILE A 245 19.76 -9.37 -4.98
CA ILE A 245 18.51 -9.82 -4.37
C ILE A 245 17.95 -10.95 -5.23
N VAL A 246 17.89 -12.15 -4.67
CA VAL A 246 17.44 -13.36 -5.38
C VAL A 246 16.05 -13.83 -4.99
N ASP A 247 15.54 -13.40 -3.83
CA ASP A 247 14.19 -13.75 -3.37
C ASP A 247 13.69 -12.78 -2.29
N VAL A 248 12.40 -12.94 -1.94
CA VAL A 248 11.70 -12.22 -0.87
C VAL A 248 10.92 -13.20 0.01
N GLU A 249 11.15 -13.10 1.32
CA GLU A 249 10.37 -13.86 2.32
C GLU A 249 9.55 -12.89 3.18
N ALA A 250 8.24 -13.14 3.34
CA ALA A 250 7.41 -12.28 4.17
C ALA A 250 7.83 -12.32 5.64
N ALA A 251 7.94 -11.15 6.26
CA ALA A 251 8.10 -11.02 7.70
C ALA A 251 6.75 -10.77 8.38
N ASN A 252 6.66 -11.15 9.65
CA ASN A 252 5.46 -10.89 10.46
C ASN A 252 5.45 -9.45 10.97
N GLY A 253 5.33 -8.49 10.06
CA GLY A 253 5.25 -7.06 10.38
C GLY A 253 3.89 -6.66 10.96
N ALA A 254 3.86 -5.51 11.63
CA ALA A 254 2.66 -5.00 12.32
C ALA A 254 1.48 -4.82 11.35
N SER A 255 1.72 -4.31 10.14
CA SER A 255 0.67 -4.03 9.16
C SER A 255 0.32 -5.22 8.28
N ASN A 256 1.28 -6.09 7.94
CA ASN A 256 1.07 -7.17 6.97
C ASN A 256 0.88 -8.57 7.56
N LYS A 257 1.20 -8.79 8.84
CA LYS A 257 0.96 -10.07 9.54
C LYS A 257 1.45 -11.31 8.75
N GLY A 258 2.62 -11.22 8.11
CA GLY A 258 3.21 -12.30 7.32
C GLY A 258 2.64 -12.46 5.90
N LEU A 259 1.79 -11.54 5.44
CA LEU A 259 1.21 -11.57 4.11
C LEU A 259 1.97 -10.63 3.15
N LEU A 260 1.98 -10.98 1.88
CA LEU A 260 2.44 -10.13 0.80
C LEU A 260 1.47 -10.20 -0.38
N CYS A 261 1.44 -9.14 -1.17
CA CYS A 261 0.81 -9.14 -2.50
C CYS A 261 1.84 -9.51 -3.58
N VAL A 262 1.39 -9.63 -4.82
CA VAL A 262 2.25 -9.96 -5.97
C VAL A 262 3.39 -8.94 -6.14
N LYS A 263 3.11 -7.63 -6.00
CA LYS A 263 4.13 -6.58 -6.10
C LYS A 263 5.21 -6.71 -5.01
N GLY A 264 4.78 -6.87 -3.76
CA GLY A 264 5.69 -6.99 -2.63
C GLY A 264 6.50 -8.29 -2.63
N ARG A 265 5.99 -9.38 -3.22
CA ARG A 265 6.70 -10.65 -3.32
C ARG A 265 7.59 -10.75 -4.55
N SER A 266 7.14 -10.23 -5.68
CA SER A 266 7.80 -10.49 -6.96
C SER A 266 8.20 -9.24 -7.73
N GLY A 267 7.63 -8.09 -7.44
CA GLY A 267 7.88 -6.84 -8.17
C GLY A 267 8.74 -5.81 -7.44
N CYS A 268 9.34 -6.16 -6.29
CA CYS A 268 10.01 -5.17 -5.44
C CYS A 268 11.54 -5.12 -5.61
N PHE A 269 12.16 -5.94 -6.44
CA PHE A 269 13.62 -6.00 -6.54
C PHE A 269 14.19 -6.11 -7.96
N ASP A 270 13.45 -6.59 -8.96
CA ASP A 270 13.98 -6.71 -10.34
C ASP A 270 14.48 -5.37 -10.87
N PHE A 271 13.78 -4.29 -10.55
CA PHE A 271 14.18 -2.94 -10.94
C PHE A 271 15.50 -2.47 -10.29
N VAL A 272 15.87 -3.01 -9.12
CA VAL A 272 17.16 -2.67 -8.45
C VAL A 272 18.34 -3.10 -9.30
N HIS A 273 18.22 -4.26 -9.96
CA HIS A 273 19.27 -4.87 -10.79
C HIS A 273 19.03 -4.70 -12.30
N SER A 274 18.08 -3.84 -12.68
CA SER A 274 17.78 -3.58 -14.09
C SER A 274 18.98 -2.99 -14.83
N PRO A 275 19.31 -3.46 -16.04
CA PRO A 275 20.34 -2.85 -16.86
C PRO A 275 20.02 -1.40 -17.26
N ASP A 276 18.73 -1.03 -17.26
CA ASP A 276 18.23 0.31 -17.63
C ASP A 276 18.51 1.37 -16.54
N ARG A 277 19.06 0.98 -15.37
CA ARG A 277 19.40 1.91 -14.29
C ARG A 277 20.39 2.96 -14.77
N ILE A 278 20.09 4.22 -14.48
CA ILE A 278 21.06 5.31 -14.63
C ILE A 278 22.10 5.16 -13.53
N LYS A 279 23.39 5.04 -13.91
CA LYS A 279 24.51 4.73 -12.99
C LYS A 279 25.54 5.84 -12.87
N TYR A 280 25.41 6.89 -13.65
CA TYR A 280 26.32 8.06 -13.70
C TYR A 280 25.53 9.31 -14.07
N PRO A 281 26.04 10.52 -13.74
CA PRO A 281 25.40 11.77 -14.13
C PRO A 281 25.32 11.94 -15.65
N LEU A 282 24.25 12.53 -16.12
CA LEU A 282 24.00 12.83 -17.53
C LEU A 282 23.72 14.32 -17.70
N ILE A 283 24.33 14.95 -18.71
CA ILE A 283 24.06 16.33 -19.11
C ILE A 283 23.53 16.33 -20.54
N LYS A 284 22.46 17.05 -20.79
CA LYS A 284 21.86 17.16 -22.12
C LYS A 284 22.69 18.07 -23.00
N ASN A 285 23.11 17.59 -24.17
CA ASN A 285 23.69 18.39 -25.21
C ASN A 285 22.56 19.05 -26.01
N HIS A 286 22.36 20.36 -25.86
CA HIS A 286 21.27 21.08 -26.51
C HIS A 286 21.39 21.21 -28.04
N GLU A 287 22.59 20.96 -28.61
CA GLU A 287 22.78 20.98 -30.05
C GLU A 287 22.31 19.67 -30.70
N THR A 288 22.55 18.54 -30.03
CA THR A 288 22.19 17.22 -30.55
C THR A 288 20.87 16.70 -29.97
N GLY A 289 20.45 17.20 -28.82
CA GLY A 289 19.32 16.68 -28.02
C GLY A 289 19.64 15.41 -27.22
N GLU A 290 20.87 14.90 -27.31
CA GLU A 290 21.32 13.66 -26.67
C GLU A 290 21.86 13.92 -25.26
N PHE A 291 21.73 12.92 -24.38
CA PHE A 291 22.34 12.93 -23.03
C PHE A 291 23.75 12.36 -23.09
N GLU A 292 24.72 13.13 -22.59
CA GLU A 292 26.11 12.74 -22.50
C GLU A 292 26.50 12.44 -21.04
N ARG A 293 27.33 11.42 -20.84
CA ARG A 293 27.88 11.12 -19.52
C ARG A 293 28.81 12.24 -19.05
N ALA A 294 28.59 12.67 -17.80
CA ALA A 294 29.43 13.66 -17.13
C ALA A 294 30.03 13.08 -15.85
N THR A 295 31.07 13.73 -15.35
CA THR A 295 31.55 13.51 -13.99
C THR A 295 30.61 14.13 -12.95
N TRP A 296 30.71 13.67 -11.70
CA TRP A 296 29.93 14.26 -10.62
C TRP A 296 30.22 15.75 -10.42
N ASP A 297 31.51 16.16 -10.52
CA ASP A 297 31.88 17.56 -10.33
C ASP A 297 31.34 18.44 -11.45
N GLU A 298 31.45 18.02 -12.71
CA GLU A 298 30.84 18.74 -13.85
C GLU A 298 29.32 18.92 -13.67
N ALA A 299 28.62 17.84 -13.32
CA ALA A 299 27.17 17.89 -13.16
C ALA A 299 26.73 18.76 -11.97
N LEU A 300 27.38 18.58 -10.81
CA LEU A 300 27.00 19.34 -9.60
C LEU A 300 27.41 20.81 -9.67
N ASP A 301 28.56 21.14 -10.31
CA ASP A 301 28.98 22.53 -10.53
C ASP A 301 28.02 23.23 -11.51
N LEU A 302 27.58 22.54 -12.57
CA LEU A 302 26.57 23.05 -13.49
C LEU A 302 25.24 23.32 -12.75
N VAL A 303 24.74 22.36 -11.99
CA VAL A 303 23.51 22.48 -11.21
C VAL A 303 23.57 23.67 -10.25
N ALA A 304 24.61 23.75 -9.44
CA ALA A 304 24.77 24.83 -8.45
C ALA A 304 24.93 26.21 -9.13
N SER A 305 25.76 26.32 -10.18
CA SER A 305 25.98 27.58 -10.86
C SER A 305 24.72 28.11 -11.54
N LYS A 306 23.95 27.24 -12.21
CA LYS A 306 22.69 27.60 -12.87
C LYS A 306 21.61 28.03 -11.89
N PHE A 307 21.41 27.32 -10.79
CA PHE A 307 20.47 27.72 -9.76
C PHE A 307 20.88 29.03 -9.07
N LEU A 308 22.18 29.27 -8.83
CA LEU A 308 22.68 30.54 -8.32
C LEU A 308 22.48 31.67 -9.33
N GLU A 309 22.66 31.45 -10.64
CA GLU A 309 22.41 32.39 -11.69
C GLU A 309 20.93 32.81 -11.69
N ILE A 310 20.00 31.86 -11.72
CA ILE A 310 18.57 32.09 -11.69
C ILE A 310 18.18 32.86 -10.42
N LYS A 311 18.66 32.43 -9.26
CA LYS A 311 18.40 33.07 -7.97
C LYS A 311 18.85 34.52 -7.94
N ARG A 312 20.02 34.83 -8.50
CA ARG A 312 20.55 36.22 -8.59
C ARG A 312 19.74 37.10 -9.54
N LYS A 313 19.28 36.53 -10.66
CA LYS A 313 18.61 37.25 -11.72
C LYS A 313 17.13 37.49 -11.44
N TYR A 314 16.44 36.50 -10.90
CA TYR A 314 14.99 36.49 -10.77
C TYR A 314 14.50 36.40 -9.32
N GLY A 315 15.38 36.13 -8.35
CA GLY A 315 15.03 35.91 -6.96
C GLY A 315 14.85 34.44 -6.60
N SER A 316 14.80 34.11 -5.29
CA SER A 316 14.70 32.76 -4.78
C SER A 316 13.43 32.03 -5.21
N ASP A 317 12.30 32.75 -5.29
CA ASP A 317 11.01 32.14 -5.64
C ASP A 317 10.87 31.76 -7.12
N ALA A 318 11.87 32.13 -7.96
CA ALA A 318 11.99 31.60 -9.32
C ALA A 318 12.53 30.15 -9.34
N LEU A 319 12.88 29.58 -8.20
CA LEU A 319 13.30 28.19 -8.03
C LEU A 319 12.22 27.36 -7.32
N ALA A 320 12.12 26.07 -7.68
CA ALA A 320 11.23 25.11 -7.03
C ALA A 320 11.86 23.73 -6.96
N GLY A 321 11.31 22.87 -6.08
CA GLY A 321 11.73 21.50 -5.98
C GLY A 321 10.62 20.54 -5.57
N PHE A 322 10.60 19.33 -6.12
CA PHE A 322 9.66 18.25 -5.77
C PHE A 322 10.38 17.10 -5.07
N ALA A 323 9.87 16.70 -3.91
CA ALA A 323 10.37 15.58 -3.13
C ALA A 323 9.65 14.28 -3.47
N CYS A 324 10.38 13.17 -3.40
CA CYS A 324 9.86 11.85 -3.74
C CYS A 324 9.10 11.19 -2.60
N SER A 325 7.81 10.96 -2.76
CA SER A 325 7.00 10.21 -1.79
C SER A 325 7.28 8.69 -1.76
N ARG A 326 8.29 8.22 -2.47
CA ARG A 326 8.74 6.81 -2.48
C ARG A 326 10.09 6.63 -1.79
N SER A 327 10.80 7.73 -1.55
CA SER A 327 12.09 7.76 -0.87
C SER A 327 11.93 7.84 0.65
N PRO A 328 12.97 7.49 1.43
CA PRO A 328 12.96 7.59 2.89
C PRO A 328 12.64 8.99 3.43
N ASN A 329 12.20 9.03 4.67
CA ASN A 329 11.95 10.27 5.41
C ASN A 329 13.17 11.18 5.40
N GLU A 330 14.33 10.61 5.58
CA GLU A 330 15.62 11.30 5.62
C GLU A 330 15.93 11.99 4.28
N ASP A 331 15.65 11.33 3.16
CA ASP A 331 15.81 11.94 1.83
C ASP A 331 14.84 13.09 1.61
N CYS A 332 13.56 12.91 1.97
CA CYS A 332 12.53 13.95 1.89
C CYS A 332 12.89 15.17 2.77
N TYR A 333 13.44 14.92 3.96
CA TYR A 333 13.92 15.97 4.86
C TYR A 333 15.08 16.75 4.25
N MET A 334 16.07 16.07 3.69
CA MET A 334 17.23 16.71 3.07
C MET A 334 16.84 17.47 1.80
N MET A 335 15.91 16.94 1.00
CA MET A 335 15.41 17.62 -0.20
C MET A 335 14.69 18.93 0.15
N GLN A 336 13.76 18.93 1.12
CA GLN A 336 13.10 20.17 1.53
C GLN A 336 14.06 21.16 2.17
N LYS A 337 15.12 20.66 2.86
CA LYS A 337 16.17 21.51 3.44
C LYS A 337 17.02 22.17 2.33
N LEU A 338 17.35 21.46 1.26
CA LEU A 338 18.01 22.00 0.06
C LEU A 338 17.22 23.20 -0.49
N VAL A 339 15.90 23.01 -0.70
CA VAL A 339 15.06 24.07 -1.28
C VAL A 339 14.94 25.27 -0.34
N ARG A 340 14.77 25.04 0.96
CA ARG A 340 14.60 26.14 1.93
C ARG A 340 15.88 26.86 2.26
N CYS A 341 16.98 26.14 2.44
CA CYS A 341 18.25 26.71 2.90
C CYS A 341 19.13 27.21 1.74
N ALA A 342 19.29 26.43 0.66
CA ALA A 342 20.16 26.79 -0.44
C ALA A 342 19.43 27.56 -1.54
N PHE A 343 18.25 27.12 -2.00
CA PHE A 343 17.45 27.90 -2.94
C PHE A 343 16.89 29.14 -2.26
N GLY A 344 16.50 29.06 -0.98
CA GLY A 344 15.97 30.19 -0.21
C GLY A 344 14.49 30.46 -0.44
N THR A 345 13.73 29.46 -0.85
CA THR A 345 12.30 29.52 -1.11
C THR A 345 11.54 28.41 -0.39
N ASN A 346 10.23 28.56 -0.25
CA ASN A 346 9.33 27.52 0.22
C ASN A 346 8.57 26.80 -0.92
N ASN A 347 8.98 26.99 -2.18
CA ASN A 347 8.44 26.29 -3.33
C ASN A 347 8.90 24.83 -3.35
N VAL A 348 8.54 24.07 -2.30
CA VAL A 348 8.80 22.64 -2.17
C VAL A 348 7.49 21.91 -1.92
N ASP A 349 7.23 20.87 -2.70
CA ASP A 349 6.03 20.04 -2.55
C ASP A 349 6.37 18.56 -2.88
N ASN A 350 5.38 17.69 -2.86
CA ASN A 350 5.54 16.28 -3.20
C ASN A 350 4.24 15.73 -3.80
N CYS A 351 4.25 14.48 -4.26
CA CYS A 351 3.09 13.87 -4.92
C CYS A 351 1.82 13.79 -4.05
N ALA A 352 1.86 14.08 -2.75
CA ALA A 352 0.64 14.20 -1.96
C ALA A 352 -0.32 15.23 -2.58
N ARG A 353 0.23 16.21 -3.30
CA ARG A 353 -0.55 17.25 -3.98
C ARG A 353 -1.55 16.67 -4.97
N VAL A 354 -1.18 15.67 -5.71
CA VAL A 354 -2.02 14.97 -6.69
C VAL A 354 -2.63 13.67 -6.12
N CYS A 355 -2.60 13.45 -4.78
CA CYS A 355 -2.99 12.20 -4.16
C CYS A 355 -3.89 12.39 -2.93
N HIS A 356 -3.34 12.79 -1.80
CA HIS A 356 -4.03 12.87 -0.51
C HIS A 356 -3.88 14.23 0.21
N SER A 357 -3.51 15.29 -0.50
CA SER A 357 -3.49 16.64 0.08
C SER A 357 -4.87 17.05 0.62
N ALA A 358 -5.95 16.62 -0.03
CA ALA A 358 -7.32 16.79 0.46
C ALA A 358 -7.53 16.11 1.83
N SER A 359 -6.94 14.93 2.07
CA SER A 359 -6.98 14.28 3.39
C SER A 359 -6.20 15.07 4.44
N VAL A 360 -5.01 15.58 4.08
CA VAL A 360 -4.21 16.40 5.00
C VAL A 360 -4.99 17.65 5.39
N ALA A 361 -5.52 18.38 4.42
CA ALA A 361 -6.28 19.61 4.67
C ALA A 361 -7.59 19.35 5.41
N GLY A 362 -8.43 18.45 4.90
CA GLY A 362 -9.77 18.20 5.45
C GLY A 362 -9.75 17.65 6.88
N LEU A 363 -8.90 16.66 7.17
CA LEU A 363 -8.77 16.11 8.52
C LEU A 363 -8.08 17.10 9.47
N ALA A 364 -7.09 17.89 9.01
CA ALA A 364 -6.48 18.92 9.84
C ALA A 364 -7.49 20.02 10.22
N MET A 365 -8.35 20.43 9.28
CA MET A 365 -9.40 21.42 9.55
C MET A 365 -10.47 20.90 10.50
N THR A 366 -10.91 19.67 10.35
CA THR A 366 -12.01 19.09 11.17
C THR A 366 -11.54 18.50 12.50
N LEU A 367 -10.36 17.85 12.54
CA LEU A 367 -9.86 17.11 13.70
C LEU A 367 -8.56 17.68 14.29
N GLY A 368 -7.84 18.50 13.51
CA GLY A 368 -6.55 19.09 13.88
C GLY A 368 -5.33 18.26 13.51
N SER A 369 -5.50 17.12 12.82
CA SER A 369 -4.41 16.29 12.29
C SER A 369 -4.82 15.67 10.96
N GLY A 370 -3.98 15.82 9.95
CA GLY A 370 -4.24 15.35 8.58
C GLY A 370 -3.90 13.87 8.33
N ALA A 371 -4.00 13.00 9.33
CA ALA A 371 -3.55 11.61 9.24
C ALA A 371 -4.64 10.60 9.62
N MET A 372 -4.46 9.35 9.18
CA MET A 372 -5.29 8.20 9.53
C MET A 372 -5.42 8.06 11.05
N THR A 373 -6.63 7.88 11.58
CA THR A 373 -6.88 7.94 13.02
C THR A 373 -6.58 6.65 13.76
N ASN A 374 -6.76 5.48 13.13
CA ASN A 374 -6.63 4.16 13.75
C ASN A 374 -5.67 3.24 12.96
N PRO A 375 -5.03 2.24 13.61
CA PRO A 375 -4.17 1.28 12.90
C PRO A 375 -4.94 0.35 11.96
N ILE A 376 -4.25 -0.17 10.93
CA ILE A 376 -4.81 -1.14 9.97
C ILE A 376 -5.41 -2.36 10.69
N GLU A 377 -4.67 -2.92 11.67
CA GLU A 377 -5.17 -4.07 12.43
C GLU A 377 -6.47 -3.75 13.16
N ASP A 378 -6.57 -2.58 13.76
CA ASP A 378 -7.74 -2.16 14.54
C ASP A 378 -8.99 -2.02 13.66
N ILE A 379 -8.86 -1.38 12.52
CA ILE A 379 -9.98 -1.15 11.58
C ILE A 379 -10.35 -2.38 10.73
N THR A 380 -9.61 -3.48 10.83
CA THR A 380 -9.88 -4.72 10.09
C THR A 380 -10.17 -5.92 10.99
N LYS A 381 -9.80 -5.89 12.27
CA LYS A 381 -9.99 -7.00 13.20
C LYS A 381 -11.20 -6.85 14.10
N ASN A 382 -11.44 -5.64 14.56
CA ASN A 382 -12.41 -5.34 15.61
C ASN A 382 -13.80 -4.89 15.14
N PRO A 383 -13.99 -4.27 13.93
CA PRO A 383 -15.25 -3.60 13.62
C PRO A 383 -16.42 -4.56 13.41
N ASP A 384 -17.63 -4.06 13.77
CA ASP A 384 -18.90 -4.70 13.45
C ASP A 384 -19.32 -4.41 12.00
N VAL A 385 -19.07 -3.16 11.56
CA VAL A 385 -19.36 -2.66 10.21
C VAL A 385 -18.14 -1.94 9.67
N ILE A 386 -17.76 -2.18 8.42
CA ILE A 386 -16.79 -1.36 7.69
C ILE A 386 -17.54 -0.57 6.62
N MET A 387 -17.38 0.76 6.62
CA MET A 387 -17.83 1.61 5.52
C MET A 387 -16.63 1.95 4.63
N LEU A 388 -16.59 1.42 3.42
CA LEU A 388 -15.52 1.59 2.43
C LEU A 388 -15.98 2.55 1.34
N VAL A 389 -15.36 3.73 1.22
CA VAL A 389 -15.80 4.82 0.34
C VAL A 389 -14.72 5.17 -0.67
N GLY A 390 -14.99 5.09 -1.97
CA GLY A 390 -14.08 5.48 -3.04
C GLY A 390 -12.71 4.80 -2.92
N SER A 391 -12.71 3.51 -2.60
CA SER A 391 -11.50 2.75 -2.32
C SER A 391 -11.61 1.31 -2.81
N ASN A 392 -10.66 0.87 -3.65
CA ASN A 392 -10.47 -0.54 -3.99
C ASN A 392 -9.18 -1.07 -3.37
N PRO A 393 -9.20 -1.49 -2.09
CA PRO A 393 -7.99 -1.96 -1.43
C PRO A 393 -7.47 -3.28 -2.00
N GLU A 394 -8.27 -4.09 -2.69
CA GLU A 394 -7.81 -5.32 -3.32
C GLU A 394 -6.80 -5.06 -4.47
N GLU A 395 -6.91 -3.93 -5.13
CA GLU A 395 -5.98 -3.50 -6.19
C GLU A 395 -4.91 -2.54 -5.65
N ALA A 396 -5.31 -1.51 -4.89
CA ALA A 396 -4.41 -0.45 -4.44
C ALA A 396 -3.60 -0.81 -3.17
N HIS A 397 -4.21 -1.55 -2.22
CA HIS A 397 -3.63 -1.94 -0.93
C HIS A 397 -3.90 -3.42 -0.63
N PRO A 398 -3.40 -4.37 -1.44
CA PRO A 398 -3.93 -5.73 -1.49
C PRO A 398 -3.90 -6.48 -0.14
N VAL A 399 -2.90 -6.21 0.70
CA VAL A 399 -2.81 -6.83 2.03
C VAL A 399 -3.90 -6.30 2.97
N VAL A 400 -4.27 -5.02 2.87
CA VAL A 400 -5.43 -4.46 3.60
C VAL A 400 -6.72 -5.08 3.05
N GLY A 401 -6.84 -5.24 1.72
CA GLY A 401 -7.96 -5.94 1.09
C GLY A 401 -8.13 -7.37 1.60
N MET A 402 -7.01 -8.13 1.74
CA MET A 402 -7.02 -9.47 2.35
C MET A 402 -7.55 -9.43 3.79
N GLN A 403 -7.15 -8.44 4.60
CA GLN A 403 -7.60 -8.31 5.99
C GLN A 403 -9.08 -7.91 6.07
N ILE A 404 -9.60 -7.07 5.16
CA ILE A 404 -11.03 -6.75 5.06
C ILE A 404 -11.82 -8.01 4.67
N ARG A 405 -11.35 -8.80 3.68
CA ARG A 405 -11.98 -10.10 3.34
C ARG A 405 -12.04 -11.04 4.53
N GLN A 406 -11.01 -11.05 5.35
CA GLN A 406 -11.00 -11.83 6.60
C GLN A 406 -12.02 -11.28 7.61
N ALA A 407 -12.16 -9.95 7.75
CA ALA A 407 -13.16 -9.34 8.62
C ALA A 407 -14.58 -9.76 8.22
N VAL A 408 -14.90 -9.64 6.94
CA VAL A 408 -16.22 -10.08 6.41
C VAL A 408 -16.47 -11.56 6.66
N LYS A 409 -15.47 -12.42 6.48
CA LYS A 409 -15.57 -13.85 6.81
C LYS A 409 -15.80 -14.14 8.30
N ARG A 410 -15.37 -13.26 9.18
CA ARG A 410 -15.65 -13.34 10.63
C ARG A 410 -17.02 -12.80 11.02
N GLY A 411 -17.79 -12.25 10.07
CA GLY A 411 -19.13 -11.71 10.28
C GLY A 411 -19.22 -10.20 10.37
N CYS A 412 -18.11 -9.47 10.15
CA CYS A 412 -18.14 -8.02 9.98
C CYS A 412 -19.00 -7.65 8.77
N LYS A 413 -19.93 -6.71 8.93
CA LYS A 413 -20.75 -6.18 7.86
C LYS A 413 -19.94 -5.21 7.00
N LEU A 414 -20.24 -5.16 5.71
CA LEU A 414 -19.53 -4.34 4.76
C LEU A 414 -20.48 -3.46 3.95
N ILE A 415 -20.28 -2.14 4.01
CA ILE A 415 -20.91 -1.16 3.14
C ILE A 415 -19.83 -0.70 2.17
N VAL A 416 -20.06 -0.88 0.86
CA VAL A 416 -19.17 -0.38 -0.20
C VAL A 416 -19.86 0.78 -0.92
N VAL A 417 -19.14 1.89 -1.06
CA VAL A 417 -19.59 3.10 -1.75
C VAL A 417 -18.55 3.40 -2.83
N ASP A 418 -18.78 2.88 -4.03
CA ASP A 418 -17.84 2.95 -5.15
C ASP A 418 -18.60 2.86 -6.48
N PRO A 419 -18.28 3.67 -7.51
CA PRO A 419 -18.95 3.63 -8.80
C PRO A 419 -18.70 2.34 -9.59
N ARG A 420 -17.65 1.57 -9.24
CA ARG A 420 -17.30 0.31 -9.91
C ARG A 420 -17.75 -0.91 -9.11
N ASP A 421 -18.12 -1.98 -9.81
CA ASP A 421 -18.32 -3.29 -9.21
C ASP A 421 -16.99 -3.94 -8.86
N ILE A 422 -16.38 -3.45 -7.77
CA ILE A 422 -15.15 -4.02 -7.22
C ILE A 422 -15.45 -5.38 -6.54
N ASP A 423 -14.43 -6.24 -6.41
CA ASP A 423 -14.64 -7.59 -5.85
C ASP A 423 -15.15 -7.58 -4.40
N LEU A 424 -14.81 -6.58 -3.60
CA LEU A 424 -15.39 -6.38 -2.26
C LEU A 424 -16.87 -6.01 -2.31
N ALA A 425 -17.34 -5.31 -3.35
CA ALA A 425 -18.76 -5.00 -3.52
C ALA A 425 -19.61 -6.26 -3.66
N LYS A 426 -19.09 -7.30 -4.32
CA LYS A 426 -19.76 -8.62 -4.42
C LYS A 426 -19.92 -9.34 -3.08
N LYS A 427 -19.21 -8.88 -2.04
CA LYS A 427 -19.24 -9.44 -0.67
C LYS A 427 -19.89 -8.49 0.32
N ALA A 428 -20.28 -7.29 -0.14
CA ALA A 428 -20.88 -6.28 0.70
C ALA A 428 -22.32 -6.64 1.07
N ASP A 429 -22.74 -6.23 2.27
CA ASP A 429 -24.14 -6.25 2.66
C ASP A 429 -24.93 -5.17 1.91
N ILE A 430 -24.28 -4.03 1.62
CA ILE A 430 -24.85 -2.93 0.82
C ILE A 430 -23.76 -2.39 -0.11
N HIS A 431 -24.07 -2.28 -1.41
CA HIS A 431 -23.26 -1.58 -2.38
C HIS A 431 -24.01 -0.36 -2.93
N LEU A 432 -23.48 0.82 -2.66
CA LEU A 432 -23.98 2.08 -3.21
C LEU A 432 -23.08 2.49 -4.39
N LYS A 433 -23.54 2.18 -5.60
CA LYS A 433 -22.83 2.44 -6.86
C LYS A 433 -23.09 3.88 -7.30
N LEU A 434 -22.52 4.84 -6.55
CA LEU A 434 -22.81 6.26 -6.76
C LEU A 434 -22.15 6.82 -8.02
N ARG A 435 -22.82 7.81 -8.63
CA ARG A 435 -22.24 8.59 -9.72
C ARG A 435 -20.96 9.30 -9.27
N PRO A 436 -19.87 9.27 -10.06
CA PRO A 436 -18.63 9.95 -9.71
C PRO A 436 -18.83 11.45 -9.43
N GLY A 437 -18.11 12.00 -8.44
CA GLY A 437 -18.21 13.40 -8.05
C GLY A 437 -19.31 13.73 -7.03
N THR A 438 -20.07 12.75 -6.52
CA THR A 438 -21.23 13.00 -5.64
C THR A 438 -20.99 12.65 -4.17
N ASN A 439 -19.74 12.53 -3.73
CA ASN A 439 -19.36 12.14 -2.36
C ASN A 439 -20.00 13.03 -1.27
N VAL A 440 -20.04 14.36 -1.48
CA VAL A 440 -20.58 15.30 -0.50
C VAL A 440 -22.10 15.11 -0.37
N ALA A 441 -22.82 14.93 -1.50
CA ALA A 441 -24.26 14.68 -1.48
C ALA A 441 -24.59 13.36 -0.76
N PHE A 442 -23.84 12.30 -1.06
CA PHE A 442 -23.95 11.01 -0.36
C PHE A 442 -23.78 11.16 1.15
N ALA A 443 -22.69 11.81 1.60
CA ALA A 443 -22.43 11.98 3.03
C ALA A 443 -23.48 12.84 3.73
N ASN A 444 -23.97 13.90 3.08
CA ASN A 444 -25.05 14.72 3.61
C ASN A 444 -26.36 13.92 3.72
N GLY A 445 -26.65 13.02 2.75
CA GLY A 445 -27.80 12.12 2.84
C GLY A 445 -27.69 11.12 3.99
N ILE A 446 -26.52 10.53 4.22
CA ILE A 446 -26.27 9.67 5.39
C ILE A 446 -26.52 10.44 6.69
N MET A 447 -25.99 11.66 6.82
CA MET A 447 -26.16 12.49 8.00
C MET A 447 -27.62 12.93 8.20
N HIS A 448 -28.32 13.27 7.11
CA HIS A 448 -29.76 13.58 7.16
C HIS A 448 -30.55 12.43 7.81
N ILE A 449 -30.37 11.21 7.31
CA ILE A 449 -31.05 10.02 7.82
C ILE A 449 -30.70 9.75 9.29
N ILE A 450 -29.44 9.87 9.66
CA ILE A 450 -28.99 9.67 11.05
C ILE A 450 -29.70 10.66 12.00
N ILE A 451 -29.87 11.91 11.59
CA ILE A 451 -30.54 12.94 12.39
C ILE A 451 -32.06 12.70 12.41
N GLU A 452 -32.66 12.35 11.27
CA GLU A 452 -34.11 12.06 11.16
C GLU A 452 -34.50 10.87 12.05
N GLU A 453 -33.68 9.82 12.08
CA GLU A 453 -33.88 8.62 12.90
C GLU A 453 -33.46 8.79 14.38
N GLY A 454 -32.90 9.94 14.75
CA GLY A 454 -32.45 10.23 16.12
C GLY A 454 -31.27 9.38 16.58
N LEU A 455 -30.40 8.99 15.64
CA LEU A 455 -29.26 8.09 15.90
C LEU A 455 -27.92 8.82 16.17
N GLN A 456 -27.92 10.16 16.18
CA GLN A 456 -26.74 10.95 16.49
C GLN A 456 -26.36 10.85 17.99
N ASP A 457 -25.06 10.87 18.26
CA ASP A 457 -24.52 10.85 19.63
C ASP A 457 -24.46 12.27 20.21
N MET A 458 -25.55 12.73 20.83
CA MET A 458 -25.66 14.09 21.35
C MET A 458 -24.70 14.35 22.53
N ASP A 459 -24.36 13.35 23.33
CA ASP A 459 -23.39 13.51 24.43
C ASP A 459 -22.01 13.81 23.85
N PHE A 460 -21.55 13.02 22.90
CA PHE A 460 -20.31 13.26 22.20
C PHE A 460 -20.30 14.61 21.45
N ILE A 461 -21.38 14.94 20.75
CA ILE A 461 -21.52 16.20 20.02
C ILE A 461 -21.36 17.40 20.95
N ASN A 462 -22.08 17.41 22.07
CA ASN A 462 -22.08 18.52 23.02
C ASN A 462 -20.74 18.66 23.76
N GLU A 463 -20.09 17.55 24.09
CA GLU A 463 -18.83 17.56 24.85
C GLU A 463 -17.62 17.83 23.99
N ARG A 464 -17.58 17.29 22.74
CA ARG A 464 -16.35 17.18 21.96
C ARG A 464 -16.36 17.92 20.64
N THR A 465 -17.46 18.56 20.25
CA THR A 465 -17.56 19.15 18.91
C THR A 465 -18.08 20.59 18.92
N GLU A 466 -17.93 21.25 17.77
CA GLU A 466 -18.51 22.56 17.47
C GLU A 466 -19.08 22.58 16.05
N GLY A 467 -20.05 23.47 15.79
CA GLY A 467 -20.62 23.69 14.45
C GLY A 467 -21.81 22.77 14.09
N TYR A 468 -22.32 21.94 15.01
CA TYR A 468 -23.40 20.99 14.76
C TYR A 468 -24.66 21.62 14.16
N GLU A 469 -25.12 22.77 14.70
CA GLU A 469 -26.36 23.41 14.23
C GLU A 469 -26.31 23.81 12.76
N LYS A 470 -25.12 24.24 12.28
CA LYS A 470 -24.93 24.60 10.86
C LYS A 470 -25.02 23.39 9.93
N ILE A 471 -24.37 22.26 10.32
CA ILE A 471 -24.46 21.06 9.50
C ILE A 471 -25.87 20.48 9.50
N LYS A 472 -26.56 20.51 10.63
CA LYS A 472 -27.96 20.08 10.74
C LYS A 472 -28.90 20.87 9.82
N GLU A 473 -28.67 22.17 9.69
CA GLU A 473 -29.42 23.03 8.78
C GLU A 473 -29.19 22.65 7.32
N ILE A 474 -27.92 22.45 6.91
CA ILE A 474 -27.58 22.07 5.53
C ILE A 474 -28.12 20.69 5.17
N VAL A 475 -27.89 19.70 5.99
CA VAL A 475 -28.28 18.31 5.66
C VAL A 475 -29.78 18.11 5.63
N LYS A 476 -30.57 19.01 6.22
CA LYS A 476 -32.02 18.98 6.17
C LYS A 476 -32.58 18.88 4.73
N ASP A 477 -31.87 19.49 3.79
CA ASP A 477 -32.31 19.52 2.38
C ASP A 477 -31.84 18.30 1.57
N TYR A 478 -31.04 17.39 2.18
CA TYR A 478 -30.51 16.19 1.52
C TYR A 478 -31.36 14.96 1.85
N THR A 479 -32.66 15.01 1.52
CA THR A 479 -33.53 13.85 1.73
C THR A 479 -33.06 12.65 0.91
N PRO A 480 -33.37 11.42 1.33
CA PRO A 480 -32.98 10.21 0.61
C PRO A 480 -33.34 10.24 -0.88
N GLU A 481 -34.54 10.76 -1.23
CA GLU A 481 -35.01 10.84 -2.60
C GLU A 481 -34.26 11.87 -3.44
N LYS A 482 -33.84 13.00 -2.84
CA LYS A 482 -32.98 14.00 -3.49
C LYS A 482 -31.60 13.45 -3.72
N VAL A 483 -31.02 12.81 -2.73
CA VAL A 483 -29.68 12.21 -2.82
C VAL A 483 -29.67 11.06 -3.82
N ALA A 484 -30.70 10.22 -3.82
CA ALA A 484 -30.85 9.14 -4.79
C ALA A 484 -30.81 9.65 -6.25
N LYS A 485 -31.45 10.80 -6.52
CA LYS A 485 -31.38 11.44 -7.86
C LYS A 485 -30.01 12.01 -8.19
N ILE A 486 -29.32 12.62 -7.23
CA ILE A 486 -27.98 13.22 -7.44
C ILE A 486 -26.94 12.12 -7.64
N CYS A 487 -26.97 11.11 -6.78
CA CYS A 487 -25.97 10.04 -6.72
C CYS A 487 -26.28 8.86 -7.64
N HIS A 488 -27.45 8.77 -8.23
CA HIS A 488 -27.96 7.62 -9.02
C HIS A 488 -27.95 6.30 -8.23
N ILE A 489 -28.37 6.35 -6.97
CA ILE A 489 -28.48 5.20 -6.08
C ILE A 489 -29.91 5.00 -5.57
N ASP A 490 -30.19 3.86 -4.99
CA ASP A 490 -31.48 3.59 -4.36
C ASP A 490 -31.61 4.31 -3.00
N ALA A 491 -32.71 5.00 -2.77
CA ALA A 491 -32.99 5.76 -1.55
C ALA A 491 -33.10 4.86 -0.30
N GLU A 492 -33.70 3.68 -0.46
CA GLU A 492 -33.87 2.71 0.63
C GLU A 492 -32.51 2.07 1.02
N ASP A 493 -31.64 1.80 0.05
CA ASP A 493 -30.30 1.28 0.35
C ASP A 493 -29.42 2.35 1.00
N LEU A 494 -29.58 3.63 0.64
CA LEU A 494 -28.94 4.74 1.36
C LEU A 494 -29.42 4.78 2.83
N ARG A 495 -30.74 4.63 3.08
CA ARG A 495 -31.30 4.59 4.44
C ARG A 495 -30.79 3.41 5.24
N LYS A 496 -30.77 2.22 4.64
CA LYS A 496 -30.18 1.02 5.30
C LYS A 496 -28.73 1.21 5.65
N ALA A 497 -27.93 1.78 4.75
CA ALA A 497 -26.49 2.05 4.98
C ALA A 497 -26.27 3.03 6.15
N ALA A 498 -27.05 4.12 6.20
CA ALA A 498 -26.98 5.10 7.29
C ALA A 498 -27.31 4.49 8.64
N ILE A 499 -28.42 3.73 8.73
CA ILE A 499 -28.85 3.08 9.96
C ILE A 499 -27.87 1.99 10.38
N MET A 500 -27.35 1.17 9.45
CA MET A 500 -26.34 0.13 9.71
C MET A 500 -25.06 0.75 10.29
N TYR A 501 -24.55 1.81 9.69
CA TYR A 501 -23.37 2.53 10.14
C TYR A 501 -23.58 3.15 11.53
N ALA A 502 -24.71 3.86 11.72
CA ALA A 502 -24.96 4.57 12.98
C ALA A 502 -25.14 3.62 14.17
N LYS A 503 -25.89 2.52 14.00
CA LYS A 503 -26.20 1.55 15.07
C LYS A 503 -25.05 0.62 15.45
N ALA A 504 -24.05 0.43 14.60
CA ALA A 504 -22.89 -0.36 14.93
C ALA A 504 -22.13 0.27 16.10
N ASP A 505 -21.56 -0.53 17.01
CA ASP A 505 -20.68 0.00 18.05
C ASP A 505 -19.34 0.39 17.42
N MET A 506 -18.68 -0.51 16.70
CA MET A 506 -17.42 -0.27 16.05
C MET A 506 -17.58 -0.22 14.52
N ALA A 507 -17.42 0.97 13.94
CA ALA A 507 -17.56 1.17 12.51
C ALA A 507 -16.58 2.23 11.98
N PRO A 508 -15.43 1.82 11.41
CA PRO A 508 -14.52 2.73 10.73
C PRO A 508 -15.05 3.15 9.36
N ILE A 509 -14.76 4.39 8.98
CA ILE A 509 -14.82 4.83 7.59
C ILE A 509 -13.41 4.64 7.01
N ILE A 510 -13.29 3.86 5.94
CA ILE A 510 -12.08 3.66 5.18
C ILE A 510 -12.27 4.26 3.80
N TYR A 511 -11.40 5.18 3.38
CA TYR A 511 -11.53 5.83 2.08
C TYR A 511 -10.18 5.98 1.36
N CYS A 512 -10.23 6.31 0.07
CA CYS A 512 -9.04 6.55 -0.74
C CYS A 512 -9.30 7.62 -1.79
N LEU A 513 -8.61 7.54 -2.93
CA LEU A 513 -8.58 8.54 -4.01
C LEU A 513 -9.96 8.86 -4.62
N GLY A 514 -10.91 7.94 -4.55
CA GLY A 514 -12.30 8.19 -5.00
C GLY A 514 -13.05 9.25 -4.17
N VAL A 515 -12.50 9.64 -3.00
CA VAL A 515 -13.00 10.77 -2.21
C VAL A 515 -12.12 12.01 -2.42
N THR A 516 -10.80 11.85 -2.59
CA THR A 516 -9.86 12.96 -2.55
C THR A 516 -9.60 13.62 -3.90
N GLU A 517 -9.58 12.86 -5.00
CA GLU A 517 -9.20 13.35 -6.33
C GLU A 517 -10.40 13.95 -7.09
N HIS A 518 -11.02 14.96 -6.47
CA HIS A 518 -12.11 15.77 -7.01
C HIS A 518 -11.87 17.27 -6.77
N SER A 519 -12.48 18.13 -7.56
CA SER A 519 -12.51 19.57 -7.31
C SER A 519 -13.16 19.96 -5.98
N THR A 520 -13.91 19.04 -5.37
CA THR A 520 -14.49 19.11 -4.02
C THR A 520 -13.86 18.10 -3.05
N GLY A 521 -12.63 17.62 -3.33
CA GLY A 521 -11.99 16.54 -2.59
C GLY A 521 -11.81 16.83 -1.09
N THR A 522 -11.42 18.05 -0.72
CA THR A 522 -11.26 18.45 0.69
C THR A 522 -12.61 18.46 1.41
N GLU A 523 -13.66 18.95 0.76
CA GLU A 523 -15.03 18.93 1.32
C GLU A 523 -15.56 17.51 1.45
N GLY A 524 -15.23 16.62 0.50
CA GLY A 524 -15.50 15.20 0.59
C GLY A 524 -14.88 14.56 1.85
N VAL A 525 -13.60 14.85 2.14
CA VAL A 525 -12.92 14.38 3.35
C VAL A 525 -13.52 14.95 4.62
N MET A 526 -13.85 16.26 4.63
CA MET A 526 -14.54 16.89 5.77
C MET A 526 -15.91 16.23 6.02
N SER A 527 -16.62 15.84 4.96
CA SER A 527 -17.90 15.15 5.07
C SER A 527 -17.74 13.73 5.67
N MET A 528 -16.65 13.01 5.37
CA MET A 528 -16.32 11.75 6.06
C MET A 528 -16.09 11.98 7.56
N SER A 529 -15.39 13.06 7.91
CA SER A 529 -15.19 13.45 9.32
C SER A 529 -16.52 13.80 10.01
N ASN A 530 -17.40 14.55 9.34
CA ASN A 530 -18.71 14.92 9.86
C ASN A 530 -19.56 13.68 10.18
N MET A 531 -19.58 12.68 9.28
CA MET A 531 -20.31 11.44 9.55
C MET A 531 -19.79 10.73 10.81
N ALA A 532 -18.48 10.66 11.00
CA ALA A 532 -17.88 10.03 12.18
C ALA A 532 -18.08 10.85 13.47
N LEU A 533 -18.02 12.18 13.41
CA LEU A 533 -18.31 13.09 14.51
C LEU A 533 -19.78 12.96 14.96
N LEU A 534 -20.72 12.84 14.01
CA LEU A 534 -22.15 12.79 14.28
C LEU A 534 -22.55 11.60 15.16
N VAL A 535 -21.84 10.49 15.07
CA VAL A 535 -22.15 9.25 15.78
C VAL A 535 -21.04 8.84 16.78
N GLY A 536 -20.16 9.76 17.16
CA GLY A 536 -19.14 9.55 18.20
C GLY A 536 -18.09 8.48 17.85
N LYS A 537 -17.85 8.19 16.54
CA LYS A 537 -16.93 7.13 16.11
C LYS A 537 -15.50 7.61 15.88
N LEU A 538 -14.94 8.36 16.84
CA LEU A 538 -13.58 8.89 16.80
C LEU A 538 -12.90 8.78 18.17
N GLY A 539 -11.59 8.50 18.15
CA GLY A 539 -10.78 8.39 19.36
C GLY A 539 -11.02 7.12 20.16
N ARG A 540 -11.47 6.05 19.53
CA ARG A 540 -11.73 4.75 20.15
C ARG A 540 -11.42 3.58 19.20
N PRO A 541 -11.18 2.37 19.73
CA PRO A 541 -10.89 1.19 18.91
C PRO A 541 -12.00 0.84 17.91
N GLY A 542 -11.61 0.26 16.78
CA GLY A 542 -12.54 -0.23 15.75
C GLY A 542 -13.33 0.85 15.02
N CYS A 543 -12.93 2.11 15.12
CA CYS A 543 -13.63 3.27 14.60
C CYS A 543 -12.70 4.15 13.74
N GLY A 544 -13.07 5.42 13.57
CA GLY A 544 -12.20 6.46 12.98
C GLY A 544 -12.46 6.76 11.52
N VAL A 545 -11.70 7.75 11.03
CA VAL A 545 -11.65 8.19 9.63
C VAL A 545 -10.28 7.83 9.08
N ASN A 546 -10.23 6.92 8.12
CA ASN A 546 -9.03 6.15 7.81
C ASN A 546 -8.68 6.23 6.32
N PRO A 547 -7.95 7.28 5.87
CA PRO A 547 -7.43 7.36 4.52
C PRO A 547 -6.38 6.27 4.25
N LEU A 548 -6.58 5.45 3.23
CA LEU A 548 -5.55 4.56 2.72
C LEU A 548 -4.68 5.32 1.72
N ARG A 549 -3.57 5.88 2.18
CA ARG A 549 -2.64 6.61 1.33
C ARG A 549 -2.01 5.73 0.27
N GLY A 550 -1.77 6.29 -0.92
CA GLY A 550 -1.33 5.51 -2.08
C GLY A 550 0.11 5.05 -2.02
N GLN A 551 1.05 5.97 -1.96
CA GLN A 551 2.48 5.67 -2.03
C GLN A 551 3.06 5.34 -0.65
N ASN A 552 4.13 4.52 -0.65
CA ASN A 552 4.71 3.92 0.55
C ASN A 552 5.14 4.94 1.62
N ASN A 553 5.66 6.09 1.22
CA ASN A 553 6.13 7.14 2.12
C ASN A 553 5.48 8.52 1.88
N VAL A 554 4.31 8.58 1.26
CA VAL A 554 3.61 9.86 1.06
C VAL A 554 3.20 10.51 2.40
N GLN A 555 2.95 9.70 3.43
CA GLN A 555 2.77 10.22 4.78
C GLN A 555 4.06 10.87 5.28
N GLY A 556 5.19 10.16 5.15
CA GLY A 556 6.49 10.62 5.61
C GLY A 556 7.00 11.86 4.86
N ALA A 557 6.82 11.95 3.54
CA ALA A 557 7.19 13.16 2.80
C ALA A 557 6.47 14.40 3.34
N CYS A 558 5.17 14.28 3.66
CA CYS A 558 4.42 15.34 4.34
C CYS A 558 4.92 15.58 5.76
N ASP A 559 5.19 14.53 6.54
CA ASP A 559 5.69 14.62 7.91
C ASP A 559 7.04 15.35 7.98
N MET A 560 7.87 15.18 6.94
CA MET A 560 9.19 15.81 6.80
C MET A 560 9.16 17.24 6.27
N GLY A 561 7.97 17.81 6.05
CA GLY A 561 7.83 19.20 5.64
C GLY A 561 8.12 19.45 4.16
N ALA A 562 8.07 18.43 3.29
CA ALA A 562 8.08 18.61 1.85
C ALA A 562 6.71 19.14 1.38
N LEU A 563 6.29 20.27 1.95
CA LEU A 563 5.02 20.96 1.75
C LEU A 563 5.28 22.47 1.73
N PRO A 564 4.65 23.26 0.85
CA PRO A 564 5.00 24.68 0.70
C PRO A 564 4.64 25.54 1.93
N GLY A 565 3.67 25.14 2.73
CA GLY A 565 3.20 25.89 3.90
C GLY A 565 3.72 25.38 5.24
N ASP A 566 4.48 24.27 5.27
CA ASP A 566 4.79 23.59 6.51
C ASP A 566 6.26 23.13 6.58
N PHE A 567 6.89 23.37 7.71
CA PHE A 567 8.12 22.70 8.14
C PHE A 567 7.82 21.28 8.65
N PRO A 568 8.85 20.44 8.90
CA PRO A 568 8.66 19.10 9.49
C PRO A 568 7.69 19.08 10.66
N GLY A 569 6.78 18.09 10.66
CA GLY A 569 5.74 17.95 11.68
C GLY A 569 4.57 18.92 11.53
N TYR A 570 4.29 19.40 10.34
CA TYR A 570 3.17 20.31 10.00
C TYR A 570 3.24 21.66 10.73
N GLN A 571 4.45 22.12 11.04
CA GLN A 571 4.71 23.40 11.71
C GLN A 571 4.69 24.53 10.66
N LYS A 572 3.78 25.48 10.84
CA LYS A 572 3.51 26.53 9.83
C LYS A 572 4.71 27.46 9.61
N VAL A 573 5.13 27.62 8.35
CA VAL A 573 6.25 28.50 7.97
C VAL A 573 5.97 29.97 8.33
N ALA A 574 4.72 30.41 8.27
CA ALA A 574 4.30 31.76 8.62
C ALA A 574 4.23 32.04 10.13
N ASN A 575 4.46 31.04 10.99
CA ASN A 575 4.51 31.24 12.44
C ASN A 575 5.90 31.75 12.85
N PRO A 576 6.04 32.96 13.44
CA PRO A 576 7.35 33.53 13.75
C PRO A 576 8.19 32.72 14.75
N GLU A 577 7.54 32.04 15.73
CA GLU A 577 8.24 31.22 16.72
C GLU A 577 8.80 29.94 16.06
N VAL A 578 8.02 29.33 15.18
CA VAL A 578 8.43 28.15 14.40
C VAL A 578 9.56 28.54 13.45
N LEU A 579 9.42 29.65 12.72
CA LEU A 579 10.44 30.15 11.81
C LEU A 579 11.78 30.37 12.56
N ALA A 580 11.75 31.08 13.69
CA ALA A 580 12.93 31.33 14.50
C ALA A 580 13.59 30.04 15.02
N LYS A 581 12.79 29.03 15.38
CA LYS A 581 13.29 27.71 15.76
C LYS A 581 14.09 27.04 14.63
N PHE A 582 13.54 27.01 13.40
CA PHE A 582 14.20 26.40 12.27
C PHE A 582 15.39 27.23 11.76
N GLU A 583 15.32 28.58 11.77
CA GLU A 583 16.46 29.44 11.48
C GLU A 583 17.63 29.15 12.43
N LYS A 584 17.37 28.96 13.73
CA LYS A 584 18.37 28.60 14.71
C LYS A 584 18.95 27.19 14.47
N ALA A 585 18.07 26.21 14.19
CA ALA A 585 18.49 24.82 14.00
C ALA A 585 19.34 24.63 12.72
N TRP A 586 18.99 25.32 11.65
CA TRP A 586 19.68 25.23 10.35
C TRP A 586 20.72 26.32 10.11
N GLY A 587 20.86 27.29 11.01
CA GLY A 587 21.91 28.30 10.96
C GLY A 587 21.80 29.30 9.80
N THR A 588 20.60 29.49 9.22
CA THR A 588 20.39 30.38 8.08
C THR A 588 19.04 31.11 8.19
N LYS A 589 18.89 32.23 7.47
CA LYS A 589 17.61 32.90 7.33
C LYS A 589 16.69 32.17 6.36
N LEU A 590 15.43 32.04 6.71
CA LEU A 590 14.41 31.31 5.95
C LEU A 590 13.31 32.26 5.44
N ASN A 591 12.64 31.85 4.38
CA ASN A 591 11.50 32.59 3.84
C ASN A 591 10.29 32.40 4.78
N PRO A 592 9.67 33.51 5.29
CA PRO A 592 8.51 33.41 6.19
C PRO A 592 7.18 33.17 5.44
N ASN A 593 7.16 33.27 4.12
CA ASN A 593 5.94 33.14 3.33
C ASN A 593 5.74 31.69 2.87
N PRO A 594 4.51 31.18 2.84
CA PRO A 594 4.21 29.90 2.18
C PRO A 594 4.62 29.92 0.71
N GLY A 595 5.11 28.80 0.23
CA GLY A 595 5.50 28.62 -1.16
C GLY A 595 4.33 28.24 -2.09
N THR A 596 4.64 28.06 -3.35
CA THR A 596 3.72 27.64 -4.41
C THR A 596 3.53 26.12 -4.40
N HIS A 597 2.30 25.65 -4.59
CA HIS A 597 1.97 24.21 -4.66
C HIS A 597 2.46 23.58 -5.98
N ALA A 598 2.76 22.30 -5.99
CA ALA A 598 3.24 21.59 -7.19
C ALA A 598 2.32 21.80 -8.41
N THR A 599 1.02 21.71 -8.23
CA THR A 599 0.03 21.93 -9.31
C THR A 599 -0.02 23.39 -9.82
N ASP A 600 0.48 24.35 -9.07
CA ASP A 600 0.58 25.75 -9.46
C ASP A 600 1.98 26.10 -10.01
N ILE A 601 3.00 25.26 -9.79
CA ILE A 601 4.38 25.45 -10.30
C ILE A 601 4.40 25.39 -11.84
N PHE A 602 3.70 24.44 -12.46
CA PHE A 602 3.66 24.32 -13.92
C PHE A 602 3.03 25.54 -14.60
N PRO A 603 1.85 26.04 -14.19
CA PRO A 603 1.34 27.32 -14.68
C PRO A 603 2.30 28.50 -14.44
N ALA A 604 2.99 28.53 -13.28
CA ALA A 604 3.96 29.59 -12.96
C ALA A 604 5.20 29.51 -13.87
N ALA A 605 5.65 28.34 -14.26
CA ALA A 605 6.73 28.16 -15.24
C ALA A 605 6.34 28.73 -16.62
N ILE A 606 5.13 28.44 -17.10
CA ILE A 606 4.62 28.97 -18.38
C ILE A 606 4.54 30.52 -18.34
N ARG A 607 4.17 31.08 -17.19
CA ARG A 607 4.17 32.56 -17.02
C ARG A 607 5.56 33.15 -16.83
N GLY A 608 6.60 32.32 -16.71
CA GLY A 608 7.98 32.74 -16.48
C GLY A 608 8.28 33.21 -15.05
N GLU A 609 7.46 32.87 -14.09
CA GLU A 609 7.63 33.13 -12.66
C GLU A 609 8.58 32.10 -12.01
N VAL A 610 8.49 30.84 -12.40
CA VAL A 610 9.43 29.77 -12.06
C VAL A 610 10.34 29.50 -13.26
N LYS A 611 11.64 29.50 -13.04
CA LYS A 611 12.68 29.37 -14.05
C LYS A 611 13.58 28.18 -13.86
N GLY A 612 13.72 27.71 -12.62
CA GLY A 612 14.54 26.55 -12.30
C GLY A 612 13.78 25.55 -11.46
N LEU A 613 13.84 24.28 -11.85
CA LEU A 613 13.14 23.18 -11.18
C LEU A 613 14.06 22.02 -10.88
N TYR A 614 13.96 21.47 -9.67
CA TYR A 614 14.60 20.22 -9.26
C TYR A 614 13.54 19.18 -8.93
N ILE A 615 13.48 18.08 -9.66
CA ILE A 615 12.56 16.97 -9.39
C ILE A 615 13.35 15.77 -8.86
N PHE A 616 12.95 15.29 -7.69
CA PHE A 616 13.49 14.09 -7.08
C PHE A 616 12.47 12.94 -7.20
N GLY A 617 12.71 12.00 -8.11
CA GLY A 617 12.01 10.73 -8.24
C GLY A 617 10.49 10.84 -8.51
N GLU A 618 10.02 11.86 -9.19
CA GLU A 618 8.62 12.05 -9.62
C GLU A 618 8.53 12.11 -11.15
N ASP A 619 7.40 11.74 -11.73
CA ASP A 619 7.20 11.66 -13.18
C ASP A 619 5.94 12.42 -13.62
N PRO A 620 5.91 13.77 -13.50
CA PRO A 620 4.73 14.57 -13.73
C PRO A 620 4.17 14.51 -15.15
N VAL A 621 4.97 14.23 -16.18
CA VAL A 621 4.47 14.01 -17.55
C VAL A 621 3.47 12.84 -17.61
N VAL A 622 3.61 11.85 -16.72
CA VAL A 622 2.68 10.73 -16.64
C VAL A 622 1.64 10.91 -15.54
N THR A 623 1.99 11.57 -14.42
CA THR A 623 1.12 11.63 -13.24
C THR A 623 0.19 12.82 -13.18
N ASP A 624 0.55 13.97 -13.74
CA ASP A 624 -0.21 15.19 -13.59
C ASP A 624 -1.25 15.35 -14.72
N PRO A 625 -2.39 16.02 -14.45
CA PRO A 625 -3.45 16.15 -15.45
C PRO A 625 -3.03 17.09 -16.57
N ASP A 626 -3.66 16.96 -17.73
CA ASP A 626 -3.34 17.76 -18.91
C ASP A 626 -1.85 17.68 -19.27
N THR A 627 -1.40 16.51 -19.71
CA THR A 627 0.01 16.22 -20.04
C THR A 627 0.63 17.27 -20.99
N HIS A 628 -0.15 17.84 -21.94
CA HIS A 628 0.34 18.91 -22.83
C HIS A 628 0.76 20.16 -22.05
N HIS A 629 -0.02 20.52 -21.03
CA HIS A 629 0.29 21.67 -20.17
C HIS A 629 1.58 21.44 -19.37
N VAL A 630 1.76 20.22 -18.85
CA VAL A 630 2.97 19.84 -18.11
C VAL A 630 4.22 19.90 -19.00
N ILE A 631 4.16 19.31 -20.20
CA ILE A 631 5.26 19.35 -21.16
C ILE A 631 5.64 20.80 -21.51
N LYS A 632 4.64 21.61 -21.85
CA LYS A 632 4.86 23.05 -22.14
C LYS A 632 5.51 23.79 -20.98
N ALA A 633 5.14 23.44 -19.74
CA ALA A 633 5.73 24.06 -18.56
C ALA A 633 7.21 23.68 -18.40
N LEU A 634 7.55 22.39 -18.58
CA LEU A 634 8.94 21.92 -18.52
C LEU A 634 9.82 22.54 -19.60
N GLU A 635 9.31 22.68 -20.82
CA GLU A 635 9.98 23.35 -21.95
C GLU A 635 10.15 24.87 -21.75
N SER A 636 9.39 25.48 -20.83
CA SER A 636 9.45 26.93 -20.51
C SER A 636 10.48 27.25 -19.43
N LEU A 637 11.10 26.24 -18.81
CA LEU A 637 12.11 26.43 -17.77
C LEU A 637 13.45 26.87 -18.36
N ASP A 638 14.17 27.71 -17.65
CA ASP A 638 15.54 28.09 -18.02
C ASP A 638 16.54 26.99 -17.64
N PHE A 639 16.20 26.14 -16.64
CA PHE A 639 17.03 25.01 -16.20
C PHE A 639 16.22 23.97 -15.40
N PHE A 640 16.35 22.70 -15.78
CA PHE A 640 15.64 21.60 -15.15
C PHE A 640 16.57 20.45 -14.79
N VAL A 641 16.55 20.04 -13.52
CA VAL A 641 17.34 18.94 -12.97
C VAL A 641 16.44 17.82 -12.48
N MET A 642 16.79 16.60 -12.82
CA MET A 642 16.10 15.41 -12.33
C MET A 642 17.06 14.45 -11.63
N ASN A 643 16.68 13.98 -10.43
CA ASN A 643 17.35 12.88 -9.74
C ASN A 643 16.46 11.65 -9.86
N GLU A 644 16.88 10.62 -10.60
CA GLU A 644 16.00 9.52 -10.99
C GLU A 644 16.75 8.18 -11.16
N LEU A 645 16.01 7.07 -11.04
CA LEU A 645 16.52 5.72 -11.25
C LEU A 645 16.62 5.34 -12.74
N PHE A 646 15.72 5.87 -13.55
CA PHE A 646 15.52 5.47 -14.96
C PHE A 646 15.24 6.68 -15.83
N MET A 647 15.44 6.52 -17.12
CA MET A 647 14.97 7.48 -18.11
C MET A 647 13.44 7.39 -18.22
N THR A 648 12.73 8.18 -17.42
CA THR A 648 11.26 8.30 -17.42
C THR A 648 10.79 9.28 -18.50
N GLU A 649 9.48 9.39 -18.69
CA GLU A 649 8.91 10.36 -19.64
C GLU A 649 9.29 11.81 -19.28
N THR A 650 9.28 12.14 -17.99
CA THR A 650 9.70 13.49 -17.52
C THR A 650 11.20 13.71 -17.67
N ALA A 651 12.03 12.67 -17.48
CA ALA A 651 13.49 12.78 -17.53
C ALA A 651 14.01 13.24 -18.91
N GLN A 652 13.25 12.99 -19.96
CA GLN A 652 13.62 13.43 -21.33
C GLN A 652 13.70 14.95 -21.50
N TYR A 653 13.03 15.71 -20.64
CA TYR A 653 13.01 17.18 -20.67
C TYR A 653 14.09 17.81 -19.79
N ALA A 654 14.80 17.02 -18.98
CA ALA A 654 15.81 17.54 -18.05
C ALA A 654 17.08 18.00 -18.78
N ASP A 655 17.76 19.03 -18.23
CA ASP A 655 19.09 19.47 -18.64
C ASP A 655 20.18 18.59 -17.99
N VAL A 656 19.94 18.19 -16.75
CA VAL A 656 20.84 17.32 -15.97
C VAL A 656 20.05 16.20 -15.30
N ILE A 657 20.53 14.96 -15.44
CA ILE A 657 20.01 13.81 -14.71
C ILE A 657 21.06 13.29 -13.76
N LEU A 658 20.74 13.23 -12.48
CA LEU A 658 21.58 12.68 -11.43
C LEU A 658 21.09 11.26 -11.09
N PRO A 659 21.96 10.24 -11.06
CA PRO A 659 21.55 8.87 -10.77
C PRO A 659 21.09 8.72 -9.33
N GLY A 660 19.83 8.31 -9.15
CA GLY A 660 19.23 8.01 -7.85
C GLY A 660 19.54 6.59 -7.37
N VAL A 661 19.33 6.33 -6.09
CA VAL A 661 19.50 5.01 -5.48
C VAL A 661 18.19 4.46 -4.95
N SER A 662 18.03 3.13 -5.05
CA SER A 662 16.82 2.45 -4.62
C SER A 662 16.79 2.24 -3.10
N TYR A 663 15.60 1.90 -2.57
CA TYR A 663 15.41 1.58 -1.16
C TYR A 663 16.26 0.41 -0.64
N ALA A 664 16.69 -0.51 -1.52
CA ALA A 664 17.51 -1.65 -1.17
C ALA A 664 19.00 -1.33 -1.07
N GLU A 665 19.41 -0.15 -1.53
CA GLU A 665 20.78 0.32 -1.63
C GLU A 665 21.15 1.36 -0.55
N LYS A 666 20.16 1.77 0.27
CA LYS A 666 20.34 2.78 1.33
C LYS A 666 19.62 2.44 2.63
N GLU A 667 19.99 3.13 3.69
CA GLU A 667 19.34 3.12 4.99
C GLU A 667 18.32 4.25 5.09
N GLY A 668 17.31 4.09 5.95
CA GLY A 668 16.36 5.14 6.25
C GLY A 668 15.08 4.63 6.92
N THR A 669 14.00 5.43 6.78
CA THR A 669 12.70 5.10 7.35
C THR A 669 11.56 5.46 6.39
N PHE A 670 10.46 4.70 6.44
CA PHE A 670 9.18 5.05 5.82
C PHE A 670 8.10 5.26 6.90
N SER A 671 7.24 6.25 6.68
CA SER A 671 5.99 6.42 7.45
C SER A 671 4.82 5.90 6.61
N ASN A 672 4.22 4.78 7.02
CA ASN A 672 3.11 4.17 6.30
C ASN A 672 1.77 4.92 6.52
N THR A 673 0.68 4.44 5.91
CA THR A 673 -0.65 5.10 6.00
C THR A 673 -1.16 5.22 7.44
N GLU A 674 -0.83 4.26 8.32
CA GLU A 674 -1.22 4.27 9.74
C GLU A 674 -0.23 5.05 10.63
N ARG A 675 0.58 5.96 10.06
CA ARG A 675 1.57 6.78 10.77
C ARG A 675 2.70 5.99 11.43
N ARG A 676 2.90 4.74 11.03
CA ARG A 676 3.98 3.90 11.57
C ARG A 676 5.28 4.16 10.84
N VAL A 677 6.26 4.68 11.57
CA VAL A 677 7.63 4.85 11.10
C VAL A 677 8.35 3.51 11.20
N GLN A 678 8.89 3.03 10.08
CA GLN A 678 9.49 1.70 9.94
C GLN A 678 10.84 1.80 9.24
N ARG A 679 11.78 0.92 9.62
CA ARG A 679 13.13 0.91 9.04
C ARG A 679 13.12 0.43 7.58
N VAL A 680 13.89 1.13 6.78
CA VAL A 680 14.41 0.72 5.47
C VAL A 680 15.88 0.37 5.67
N ARG A 681 16.32 -0.82 5.20
CA ARG A 681 17.69 -1.29 5.43
C ARG A 681 18.37 -1.66 4.13
N LYS A 682 19.62 -1.24 4.01
CA LYS A 682 20.51 -1.54 2.89
C LYS A 682 20.73 -3.05 2.77
N ALA A 683 20.35 -3.60 1.65
CA ALA A 683 20.52 -5.02 1.33
C ALA A 683 21.69 -5.27 0.39
N VAL A 684 21.91 -4.38 -0.57
CA VAL A 684 22.96 -4.49 -1.59
C VAL A 684 23.83 -3.23 -1.64
N GLU A 685 25.06 -3.38 -2.09
CA GLU A 685 25.99 -2.27 -2.29
C GLU A 685 25.66 -1.51 -3.59
N LEU A 686 26.01 -0.23 -3.62
CA LEU A 686 25.89 0.60 -4.81
C LEU A 686 26.76 0.05 -5.95
N GLU A 687 26.27 0.18 -7.16
CA GLU A 687 26.98 -0.18 -8.38
C GLU A 687 27.38 1.08 -9.17
N GLY A 688 28.54 1.03 -9.84
CA GLY A 688 28.99 2.15 -10.67
C GLY A 688 29.37 3.39 -9.87
N GLU A 689 28.93 4.56 -10.35
CA GLU A 689 29.24 5.87 -9.75
C GLU A 689 28.06 6.47 -8.98
N MET A 690 27.05 5.68 -8.66
CA MET A 690 25.88 6.16 -7.90
C MET A 690 26.29 6.66 -6.51
N ARG A 691 25.60 7.72 -6.03
CA ARG A 691 25.76 8.29 -4.70
C ARG A 691 24.43 8.29 -3.95
N LEU A 692 24.48 8.30 -2.62
CA LEU A 692 23.27 8.47 -1.80
C LEU A 692 22.60 9.81 -2.14
N ASP A 693 21.27 9.82 -2.22
CA ASP A 693 20.52 11.02 -2.56
C ASP A 693 20.75 12.14 -1.53
N THR A 694 20.88 11.79 -0.25
CA THR A 694 21.22 12.73 0.82
C THR A 694 22.60 13.40 0.63
N ASP A 695 23.58 12.65 0.11
CA ASP A 695 24.91 13.19 -0.19
C ASP A 695 24.86 14.13 -1.41
N ILE A 696 24.07 13.78 -2.44
CA ILE A 696 23.85 14.62 -3.61
C ILE A 696 23.25 15.98 -3.17
N PHE A 697 22.24 15.96 -2.31
CA PHE A 697 21.63 17.19 -1.80
C PHE A 697 22.62 18.02 -0.97
N ALA A 698 23.43 17.37 -0.12
CA ALA A 698 24.47 18.04 0.65
C ALA A 698 25.53 18.68 -0.26
N ASP A 699 25.97 17.98 -1.30
CA ASP A 699 26.96 18.47 -2.26
C ASP A 699 26.44 19.71 -3.03
N ILE A 700 25.15 19.71 -3.43
CA ILE A 700 24.52 20.87 -4.07
C ILE A 700 24.43 22.05 -3.07
N MET A 701 23.99 21.80 -1.83
CA MET A 701 23.92 22.82 -0.79
C MET A 701 25.27 23.48 -0.54
N ASN A 702 26.33 22.69 -0.42
CA ASN A 702 27.72 23.18 -0.23
C ASN A 702 28.18 24.04 -1.39
N ARG A 703 27.95 23.63 -2.64
CA ARG A 703 28.31 24.40 -3.84
C ARG A 703 27.50 25.69 -3.99
N MET A 704 26.28 25.72 -3.47
CA MET A 704 25.44 26.92 -3.42
C MET A 704 25.77 27.85 -2.23
N GLY A 705 26.72 27.49 -1.36
CA GLY A 705 27.19 28.31 -0.25
C GLY A 705 26.47 28.08 1.08
N TYR A 706 25.65 27.03 1.20
CA TYR A 706 25.07 26.59 2.46
C TYR A 706 25.84 25.35 2.96
N PRO A 707 26.59 25.46 4.06
CA PRO A 707 27.42 24.36 4.55
C PRO A 707 26.55 23.23 5.12
N GLN A 708 26.60 22.08 4.48
CA GLN A 708 25.90 20.87 4.90
C GLN A 708 26.86 19.67 4.88
N PRO A 709 27.16 19.06 6.05
CA PRO A 709 27.97 17.83 6.07
C PRO A 709 27.19 16.63 5.50
N HIS A 710 27.91 15.65 4.99
CA HIS A 710 27.34 14.34 4.73
C HIS A 710 26.99 13.68 6.05
N LEU A 711 25.73 13.36 6.25
CA LEU A 711 25.21 12.73 7.46
C LEU A 711 24.72 11.32 7.14
N THR A 712 24.90 10.41 8.06
CA THR A 712 24.22 9.12 8.00
C THR A 712 22.72 9.29 8.17
N SER A 713 21.93 8.35 7.68
CA SER A 713 20.46 8.40 7.85
C SER A 713 20.02 8.41 9.32
N ALA A 714 20.81 7.81 10.23
CA ALA A 714 20.57 7.88 11.67
C ALA A 714 20.76 9.30 12.23
N GLU A 715 21.84 9.99 11.84
CA GLU A 715 22.11 11.37 12.23
C GLU A 715 21.07 12.33 11.67
N ILE A 716 20.59 12.10 10.44
CA ILE A 716 19.49 12.88 9.85
C ILE A 716 18.19 12.65 10.65
N MET A 717 17.89 11.42 11.05
CA MET A 717 16.72 11.13 11.91
C MET A 717 16.85 11.80 13.28
N ASP A 718 18.02 11.87 13.85
CA ASP A 718 18.26 12.58 15.12
C ASP A 718 18.04 14.10 14.95
N GLU A 719 18.46 14.69 13.83
CA GLU A 719 18.15 16.09 13.49
C GLU A 719 16.63 16.28 13.33
N ILE A 720 15.95 15.41 12.60
CA ILE A 720 14.48 15.42 12.46
C ILE A 720 13.81 15.37 13.83
N ALA A 721 14.21 14.45 14.70
CA ALA A 721 13.64 14.30 16.05
C ALA A 721 13.83 15.56 16.90
N SER A 722 14.95 16.26 16.74
CA SER A 722 15.29 17.47 17.49
C SER A 722 14.39 18.68 17.13
N VAL A 723 13.92 18.75 15.89
CA VAL A 723 13.11 19.89 15.37
C VAL A 723 11.63 19.56 15.21
N THR A 724 11.25 18.27 15.35
CA THR A 724 9.88 17.79 15.09
C THR A 724 9.28 17.17 16.35
N PRO A 725 8.44 17.90 17.11
CA PRO A 725 7.90 17.41 18.37
C PRO A 725 7.17 16.07 18.30
N SER A 726 6.47 15.80 17.18
CA SER A 726 5.77 14.53 16.96
C SER A 726 6.71 13.34 16.71
N PHE A 727 7.98 13.58 16.40
CA PHE A 727 9.03 12.59 16.16
C PHE A 727 10.10 12.55 17.26
N ALA A 728 10.01 13.38 18.30
CA ALA A 728 11.06 13.56 19.31
C ALA A 728 11.50 12.26 20.02
N GLY A 729 10.65 11.23 20.04
CA GLY A 729 10.98 9.91 20.59
C GLY A 729 11.40 8.88 19.54
N ILE A 730 11.56 9.22 18.27
CA ILE A 730 11.88 8.29 17.21
C ILE A 730 13.38 8.33 16.89
N SER A 731 14.02 7.17 16.87
CA SER A 731 15.41 6.99 16.41
C SER A 731 15.55 5.63 15.73
N HIS A 732 16.58 5.47 14.90
CA HIS A 732 16.87 4.19 14.23
C HIS A 732 17.04 3.05 15.23
N GLU A 733 17.81 3.26 16.31
CA GLU A 733 18.03 2.26 17.37
C GLU A 733 16.70 1.79 17.98
N ARG A 734 15.81 2.72 18.27
CA ARG A 734 14.52 2.42 18.86
C ARG A 734 13.61 1.67 17.89
N LEU A 735 13.59 2.08 16.62
CA LEU A 735 12.83 1.39 15.58
C LEU A 735 13.33 -0.03 15.32
N ASP A 736 14.64 -0.27 15.42
CA ASP A 736 15.24 -1.60 15.30
C ASP A 736 14.81 -2.53 16.43
N LYS A 737 14.65 -1.99 17.64
CA LYS A 737 14.20 -2.73 18.82
C LYS A 737 12.70 -2.99 18.84
N GLU A 738 11.89 -2.01 18.47
CA GLU A 738 10.42 -2.04 18.60
C GLU A 738 9.70 -2.47 17.31
N GLY A 739 10.41 -2.52 16.17
CA GLY A 739 9.85 -2.94 14.88
C GLY A 739 8.96 -1.91 14.17
N GLY A 740 8.84 -0.70 14.71
CA GLY A 740 8.09 0.42 14.16
C GLY A 740 7.22 1.14 15.19
N ILE A 741 7.17 2.47 15.12
CA ILE A 741 6.50 3.35 16.10
C ILE A 741 5.51 4.25 15.36
N GLN A 742 4.28 4.37 15.86
CA GLN A 742 3.27 5.29 15.33
C GLN A 742 3.41 6.67 15.98
N TRP A 743 3.66 7.69 15.16
CA TRP A 743 3.67 9.07 15.66
C TRP A 743 2.23 9.58 15.96
N PRO A 744 2.02 10.59 16.82
CA PRO A 744 3.00 11.31 17.64
C PRO A 744 3.72 10.43 18.65
N CYS A 745 5.06 10.61 18.72
CA CYS A 745 5.93 10.00 19.71
C CYS A 745 6.83 11.10 20.30
N THR A 746 6.39 11.72 21.39
CA THR A 746 6.87 13.02 21.87
C THR A 746 8.07 12.95 22.80
N SER A 747 8.49 11.75 23.21
CA SER A 747 9.68 11.54 24.03
C SER A 747 10.24 10.12 23.82
N LYS A 748 11.46 9.88 24.27
CA LYS A 748 12.12 8.56 24.20
C LYS A 748 11.35 7.44 24.93
N ASP A 749 10.59 7.79 25.98
CA ASP A 749 9.79 6.84 26.75
C ASP A 749 8.32 6.75 26.29
N HIS A 750 7.92 7.57 25.31
CA HIS A 750 6.55 7.56 24.80
C HIS A 750 6.33 6.34 23.89
N PRO A 751 5.27 5.51 24.11
CA PRO A 751 5.07 4.26 23.35
C PRO A 751 4.62 4.45 21.89
N GLY A 752 4.45 5.69 21.46
CA GLY A 752 3.74 6.03 20.23
C GLY A 752 2.23 6.20 20.45
N THR A 753 1.52 6.61 19.39
CA THR A 753 0.08 6.90 19.46
C THR A 753 -0.68 6.07 18.40
N PRO A 754 -1.06 4.83 18.71
CA PRO A 754 -1.80 3.98 17.77
C PRO A 754 -3.15 4.59 17.35
N ILE A 755 -3.95 5.07 18.33
CA ILE A 755 -5.25 5.69 18.09
C ILE A 755 -5.16 7.19 18.37
N MET A 756 -5.52 8.00 17.38
CA MET A 756 -5.56 9.45 17.50
C MET A 756 -6.83 9.94 18.20
N HIS A 757 -6.77 11.15 18.76
CA HIS A 757 -7.93 11.87 19.28
C HIS A 757 -8.62 11.22 20.49
N VAL A 758 -7.93 10.36 21.24
CA VAL A 758 -8.45 9.82 22.50
C VAL A 758 -8.64 10.97 23.50
N GLY A 759 -9.84 11.11 24.03
CA GLY A 759 -10.21 12.16 24.98
C GLY A 759 -10.42 13.55 24.37
N LYS A 760 -9.54 14.05 23.50
CA LYS A 760 -9.70 15.35 22.82
C LYS A 760 -9.10 15.35 21.43
N PHE A 761 -9.58 16.23 20.58
CA PHE A 761 -9.00 16.44 19.25
C PHE A 761 -7.72 17.30 19.34
N THR A 762 -6.85 17.15 18.35
CA THR A 762 -5.61 17.95 18.29
C THR A 762 -5.90 19.45 18.20
N ARG A 763 -7.00 19.85 17.53
CA ARG A 763 -7.45 21.24 17.47
C ARG A 763 -8.27 21.71 18.68
N GLY A 764 -8.52 20.82 19.66
CA GLY A 764 -9.39 21.07 20.83
C GLY A 764 -10.74 20.39 20.68
N LEU A 765 -11.67 20.99 19.95
CA LEU A 765 -12.98 20.42 19.58
C LEU A 765 -12.96 19.93 18.12
N GLY A 766 -13.69 18.88 17.81
CA GLY A 766 -13.97 18.46 16.43
C GLY A 766 -14.90 19.46 15.77
N TRP A 767 -14.64 19.82 14.52
CA TRP A 767 -15.42 20.81 13.81
C TRP A 767 -16.31 20.18 12.73
N PHE A 768 -17.60 20.40 12.82
CA PHE A 768 -18.54 20.09 11.76
C PHE A 768 -18.41 21.14 10.66
N TYR A 769 -17.85 20.73 9.52
CA TYR A 769 -17.73 21.60 8.34
C TYR A 769 -19.00 21.57 7.51
N PRO A 770 -19.62 22.73 7.25
CA PRO A 770 -20.87 22.80 6.49
C PRO A 770 -20.60 22.71 4.98
N ALA A 771 -20.44 21.48 4.44
CA ALA A 771 -20.20 21.26 3.02
C ALA A 771 -21.52 21.09 2.26
N GLU A 772 -21.66 21.83 1.14
CA GLU A 772 -22.75 21.68 0.18
C GLU A 772 -22.25 20.96 -1.08
N TYR A 773 -23.11 20.20 -1.71
CA TYR A 773 -22.77 19.52 -2.96
C TYR A 773 -22.62 20.54 -4.09
N VAL A 774 -21.51 20.46 -4.79
CA VAL A 774 -21.24 21.19 -6.03
C VAL A 774 -20.93 20.14 -7.11
N PRO A 775 -21.52 20.22 -8.28
CA PRO A 775 -21.18 19.34 -9.40
C PRO A 775 -19.71 19.45 -9.79
N SER A 776 -19.16 18.38 -10.35
CA SER A 776 -17.81 18.35 -10.91
C SER A 776 -17.61 19.44 -11.96
N ALA A 777 -16.37 19.93 -12.09
CA ALA A 777 -16.04 21.04 -12.99
C ALA A 777 -16.29 20.72 -14.46
N GLU A 778 -16.20 19.44 -14.84
CA GLU A 778 -16.47 18.95 -16.19
C GLU A 778 -17.46 17.80 -16.15
N LEU A 779 -18.60 17.98 -16.83
CA LEU A 779 -19.65 16.97 -16.99
C LEU A 779 -19.77 16.56 -18.45
N PRO A 780 -20.32 15.36 -18.74
CA PRO A 780 -20.62 14.93 -20.09
C PRO A 780 -21.56 15.88 -20.83
N ASP A 781 -21.37 15.99 -22.14
CA ASP A 781 -22.23 16.70 -23.09
C ASP A 781 -22.38 15.89 -24.40
N ASP A 782 -23.00 16.49 -25.41
CA ASP A 782 -23.27 15.82 -26.68
C ASP A 782 -21.99 15.47 -27.46
N GLU A 783 -20.87 16.20 -27.23
CA GLU A 783 -19.57 15.94 -27.89
C GLU A 783 -18.73 14.90 -27.14
N TYR A 784 -18.77 14.93 -25.81
CA TYR A 784 -18.04 14.02 -24.92
C TYR A 784 -19.01 13.37 -23.93
N PRO A 785 -19.77 12.34 -24.38
CA PRO A 785 -20.95 11.86 -23.67
C PRO A 785 -20.69 10.98 -22.44
N THR A 786 -19.43 10.61 -22.19
CA THR A 786 -19.09 9.59 -21.19
C THR A 786 -18.18 10.15 -20.10
N ILE A 787 -18.39 9.78 -18.84
CA ILE A 787 -17.49 10.10 -17.74
C ILE A 787 -16.30 9.14 -17.77
N LEU A 788 -15.09 9.65 -17.78
CA LEU A 788 -13.87 8.89 -17.51
C LEU A 788 -13.48 9.01 -16.03
N MET A 789 -13.31 7.87 -15.40
CA MET A 789 -12.65 7.71 -14.10
C MET A 789 -11.26 7.11 -14.29
N THR A 790 -10.33 7.47 -13.44
CA THR A 790 -8.99 6.85 -13.40
C THR A 790 -8.76 6.07 -12.12
N GLY A 791 -7.85 5.09 -12.16
CA GLY A 791 -7.54 4.32 -10.96
C GLY A 791 -6.33 3.41 -11.08
N ARG A 792 -6.16 2.54 -10.08
CA ARG A 792 -5.05 1.59 -9.97
C ARG A 792 -5.46 0.18 -10.32
N ILE A 793 -4.48 -0.61 -10.78
CA ILE A 793 -4.62 -2.06 -10.91
C ILE A 793 -3.67 -2.79 -9.95
N LEU A 794 -3.97 -4.05 -9.68
CA LEU A 794 -3.22 -4.88 -8.73
C LEU A 794 -1.73 -5.00 -9.07
N TYR A 795 -1.39 -5.08 -10.35
CA TYR A 795 -0.06 -5.51 -10.81
C TYR A 795 0.95 -4.39 -10.95
N HIS A 796 0.51 -3.14 -11.04
CA HIS A 796 1.41 -2.00 -11.20
C HIS A 796 1.37 -1.01 -10.03
N TYR A 797 2.43 -0.20 -9.96
CA TYR A 797 2.61 0.83 -8.95
C TYR A 797 3.02 2.14 -9.60
N THR A 798 2.33 3.23 -9.26
CA THR A 798 2.51 4.58 -9.85
C THR A 798 2.60 4.53 -11.39
N THR A 799 3.61 5.12 -12.00
CA THR A 799 3.84 5.17 -13.45
C THR A 799 4.48 3.90 -14.03
N ARG A 800 4.47 2.78 -13.32
CA ARG A 800 5.08 1.53 -13.76
C ARG A 800 6.62 1.57 -13.85
N ALA A 801 7.29 2.68 -13.51
CA ALA A 801 8.74 2.82 -13.63
C ALA A 801 9.52 1.67 -12.94
N MET A 802 9.08 1.21 -11.77
CA MET A 802 9.65 0.04 -11.08
C MET A 802 9.02 -1.28 -11.53
N THR A 803 7.70 -1.40 -11.44
CA THR A 803 6.98 -2.66 -11.70
C THR A 803 6.95 -3.08 -13.17
N GLY A 804 7.13 -2.16 -14.09
CA GLY A 804 7.29 -2.44 -15.53
C GLY A 804 8.59 -3.19 -15.87
N ARG A 805 9.55 -3.25 -14.94
CA ARG A 805 10.80 -4.00 -15.09
C ARG A 805 10.76 -5.41 -14.50
N THR A 806 9.57 -5.85 -14.09
CA THR A 806 9.33 -7.23 -13.66
C THR A 806 8.61 -7.98 -14.78
N PRO A 807 9.28 -8.89 -15.50
CA PRO A 807 8.70 -9.55 -16.68
C PRO A 807 7.37 -10.25 -16.42
N GLY A 808 7.23 -10.91 -15.27
CA GLY A 808 5.98 -11.60 -14.91
C GLY A 808 4.80 -10.65 -14.68
N LEU A 809 5.02 -9.43 -14.16
CA LEU A 809 3.97 -8.41 -14.02
C LEU A 809 3.57 -7.87 -15.40
N MET A 810 4.54 -7.67 -16.29
CA MET A 810 4.28 -7.23 -17.66
C MET A 810 3.56 -8.30 -18.49
N GLN A 811 3.82 -9.58 -18.23
CA GLN A 811 3.09 -10.68 -18.86
C GLN A 811 1.60 -10.66 -18.48
N ILE A 812 1.28 -10.37 -17.21
CA ILE A 812 -0.11 -10.35 -16.73
C ILE A 812 -0.83 -9.07 -17.13
N ALA A 813 -0.18 -7.90 -17.04
CA ALA A 813 -0.81 -6.60 -17.19
C ALA A 813 0.10 -5.60 -17.91
N GLY A 814 0.54 -5.93 -19.12
CA GLY A 814 1.53 -5.14 -19.86
C GLY A 814 0.97 -3.96 -20.66
N LYS A 815 -0.36 -3.84 -20.81
CA LYS A 815 -0.99 -2.86 -21.72
C LYS A 815 -2.08 -2.05 -21.00
N SER A 816 -2.24 -0.78 -21.42
CA SER A 816 -3.36 0.07 -21.04
C SER A 816 -4.68 -0.45 -21.61
N PHE A 817 -5.78 -0.11 -20.96
CA PHE A 817 -7.14 -0.46 -21.39
C PHE A 817 -8.16 0.55 -20.84
N ILE A 818 -9.34 0.56 -21.47
CA ILE A 818 -10.52 1.28 -20.96
C ILE A 818 -11.63 0.28 -20.66
N GLU A 819 -12.15 0.29 -19.41
CA GLU A 819 -13.38 -0.43 -19.06
C GLU A 819 -14.60 0.41 -19.49
N MET A 820 -15.55 -0.21 -20.15
CA MET A 820 -16.80 0.41 -20.58
C MET A 820 -17.99 -0.54 -20.41
N ASN A 821 -19.17 0.06 -20.20
CA ASN A 821 -20.40 -0.72 -20.05
C ASN A 821 -20.79 -1.42 -21.35
N ILE A 822 -21.38 -2.59 -21.24
CA ILE A 822 -21.79 -3.40 -22.39
C ILE A 822 -22.85 -2.69 -23.25
N GLU A 823 -23.79 -1.95 -22.63
CA GLU A 823 -24.84 -1.20 -23.34
C GLU A 823 -24.22 -0.06 -24.18
N ASP A 824 -23.25 0.67 -23.60
CA ASP A 824 -22.54 1.74 -24.31
C ASP A 824 -21.70 1.20 -25.44
N ALA A 825 -21.00 0.07 -25.23
CA ALA A 825 -20.17 -0.58 -26.23
C ALA A 825 -21.02 -1.09 -27.43
N GLU A 826 -22.17 -1.73 -27.16
CA GLU A 826 -23.10 -2.19 -28.20
C GLU A 826 -23.67 -1.02 -29.00
N ALA A 827 -24.02 0.10 -28.35
CA ALA A 827 -24.58 1.27 -29.02
C ALA A 827 -23.61 1.89 -30.04
N ILE A 828 -22.30 1.75 -29.86
CA ILE A 828 -21.26 2.29 -30.76
C ILE A 828 -20.49 1.20 -31.53
N GLY A 829 -20.93 -0.07 -31.41
CA GLY A 829 -20.38 -1.20 -32.18
C GLY A 829 -18.99 -1.66 -31.76
N ILE A 830 -18.58 -1.40 -30.49
CA ILE A 830 -17.31 -1.84 -29.91
C ILE A 830 -17.50 -3.19 -29.22
N LYS A 831 -16.51 -4.08 -29.36
CA LYS A 831 -16.43 -5.38 -28.71
C LYS A 831 -15.27 -5.45 -27.74
N ASP A 832 -15.35 -6.39 -26.78
CA ASP A 832 -14.24 -6.68 -25.89
C ASP A 832 -12.97 -7.02 -26.68
N GLY A 833 -11.85 -6.37 -26.33
CA GLY A 833 -10.55 -6.51 -27.01
C GLY A 833 -10.35 -5.61 -28.25
N ASP A 834 -11.36 -4.87 -28.70
CA ASP A 834 -11.18 -3.93 -29.82
C ASP A 834 -10.21 -2.79 -29.46
N ARG A 835 -9.45 -2.33 -30.47
CA ARG A 835 -8.71 -1.07 -30.36
C ARG A 835 -9.69 0.09 -30.43
N VAL A 836 -9.51 1.05 -29.53
CA VAL A 836 -10.37 2.22 -29.43
C VAL A 836 -9.53 3.48 -29.27
N LYS A 837 -10.05 4.56 -29.85
CA LYS A 837 -9.57 5.91 -29.64
C LYS A 837 -10.45 6.55 -28.56
N VAL A 838 -9.80 7.14 -27.57
CA VAL A 838 -10.46 7.91 -26.50
C VAL A 838 -10.00 9.35 -26.62
N SER A 839 -10.93 10.26 -26.73
CA SER A 839 -10.66 11.70 -26.86
C SER A 839 -11.35 12.53 -25.80
N SER A 840 -10.76 13.63 -25.44
CA SER A 840 -11.31 14.69 -24.57
C SER A 840 -11.03 16.06 -25.19
N ARG A 841 -11.43 17.13 -24.52
CA ARG A 841 -11.10 18.50 -24.93
C ARG A 841 -9.60 18.84 -24.95
N ARG A 842 -8.75 17.97 -24.35
CA ARG A 842 -7.30 18.20 -24.15
C ARG A 842 -6.42 17.36 -25.07
N GLY A 843 -6.89 16.18 -25.45
CA GLY A 843 -6.11 15.27 -26.30
C GLY A 843 -6.81 13.99 -26.58
N GLU A 844 -6.07 13.06 -27.20
CA GLU A 844 -6.57 11.75 -27.57
C GLU A 844 -5.50 10.69 -27.34
N ILE A 845 -5.93 9.46 -27.08
CA ILE A 845 -5.09 8.28 -26.92
C ILE A 845 -5.73 7.09 -27.61
N GLU A 846 -4.92 6.10 -27.93
CA GLU A 846 -5.40 4.77 -28.35
C GLU A 846 -5.16 3.74 -27.24
N THR A 847 -6.15 2.89 -27.01
CA THR A 847 -6.09 1.82 -26.01
C THR A 847 -6.95 0.62 -26.42
N THR A 848 -7.11 -0.36 -25.54
CA THR A 848 -7.93 -1.55 -25.78
C THR A 848 -9.20 -1.48 -24.94
N ALA A 849 -10.37 -1.75 -25.53
CA ALA A 849 -11.62 -1.83 -24.81
C ALA A 849 -11.71 -3.12 -23.96
N ARG A 850 -12.19 -2.99 -22.75
CA ARG A 850 -12.69 -4.08 -21.90
C ARG A 850 -14.17 -3.87 -21.64
N VAL A 851 -14.98 -4.67 -22.29
CA VAL A 851 -16.43 -4.52 -22.24
C VAL A 851 -17.02 -5.40 -21.14
N GLY A 852 -17.87 -4.83 -20.29
CA GLY A 852 -18.48 -5.57 -19.20
C GLY A 852 -19.47 -4.74 -18.37
N THR A 853 -19.72 -5.16 -17.15
CA THR A 853 -20.70 -4.54 -16.23
C THR A 853 -20.06 -3.84 -15.03
N LYS A 854 -18.75 -3.74 -14.99
CA LYS A 854 -18.02 -3.14 -13.84
C LYS A 854 -18.35 -1.67 -13.63
N VAL A 855 -18.52 -0.92 -14.71
CA VAL A 855 -18.93 0.48 -14.71
C VAL A 855 -20.39 0.62 -15.13
N SER A 856 -21.04 1.69 -14.73
CA SER A 856 -22.43 1.97 -15.12
C SER A 856 -22.52 2.51 -16.56
N PRO A 857 -23.68 2.44 -17.24
CA PRO A 857 -23.88 3.12 -18.51
C PRO A 857 -23.54 4.61 -18.42
N GLY A 858 -22.84 5.15 -19.44
CA GLY A 858 -22.34 6.52 -19.44
C GLY A 858 -21.05 6.74 -18.64
N GLU A 859 -20.44 5.67 -18.10
CA GLU A 859 -19.21 5.72 -17.33
C GLU A 859 -18.13 4.81 -17.93
N THR A 860 -16.89 5.26 -17.87
CA THR A 860 -15.71 4.48 -18.26
C THR A 860 -14.62 4.60 -17.20
N TRP A 861 -13.69 3.65 -17.23
CA TRP A 861 -12.58 3.66 -16.29
C TRP A 861 -11.27 3.24 -16.95
N MET A 862 -10.15 3.92 -16.61
CA MET A 862 -8.81 3.61 -17.11
C MET A 862 -7.79 3.51 -15.99
N PRO A 863 -6.77 2.61 -16.10
CA PRO A 863 -5.62 2.65 -15.22
C PRO A 863 -4.67 3.78 -15.61
N PHE A 864 -4.12 4.50 -14.63
CA PHE A 864 -3.16 5.59 -14.85
C PHE A 864 -1.68 5.14 -14.85
N HIS A 865 -1.40 3.83 -14.92
CA HIS A 865 -0.04 3.30 -14.78
C HIS A 865 0.81 3.34 -16.06
N PHE A 866 0.22 3.59 -17.20
CA PHE A 866 0.81 3.33 -18.50
C PHE A 866 1.19 4.60 -19.23
N PRO A 867 2.50 4.87 -19.47
CA PRO A 867 2.91 5.99 -20.32
C PRO A 867 2.35 5.87 -21.73
N ASP A 868 2.40 4.66 -22.30
CA ASP A 868 1.74 4.28 -23.56
C ASP A 868 0.23 4.13 -23.34
N GLY A 869 -0.58 5.07 -23.77
CA GLY A 869 -2.01 5.19 -23.47
C GLY A 869 -2.27 5.85 -22.12
N ASN A 870 -1.50 6.89 -21.81
CA ASN A 870 -1.61 7.64 -20.57
C ASN A 870 -2.96 8.36 -20.46
N ALA A 871 -3.76 7.99 -19.45
CA ALA A 871 -5.06 8.61 -19.17
C ALA A 871 -4.99 10.12 -18.91
N ASN A 872 -3.83 10.65 -18.49
CA ASN A 872 -3.66 12.07 -18.16
C ASN A 872 -3.53 13.00 -19.39
N TRP A 873 -3.40 12.44 -20.59
CA TRP A 873 -3.67 13.21 -21.81
C TRP A 873 -5.13 13.68 -21.92
N LEU A 874 -6.04 13.00 -21.18
CA LEU A 874 -7.48 13.23 -21.24
C LEU A 874 -8.02 14.02 -20.04
N THR A 875 -7.35 13.94 -18.87
CA THR A 875 -7.87 14.47 -17.60
C THR A 875 -7.83 16.00 -17.55
N ASN A 876 -8.81 16.58 -16.83
CA ASN A 876 -8.90 18.02 -16.67
C ASN A 876 -8.03 18.54 -15.51
N ALA A 877 -7.64 19.82 -15.60
CA ALA A 877 -6.81 20.47 -14.60
C ALA A 877 -7.60 21.26 -13.54
N ALA A 878 -8.89 20.96 -13.35
CA ALA A 878 -9.69 21.59 -12.30
C ALA A 878 -9.14 21.20 -10.92
N LEU A 879 -8.99 22.18 -10.04
CA LEU A 879 -8.33 22.00 -8.75
C LEU A 879 -9.30 22.25 -7.59
N ASP A 880 -9.14 21.44 -6.54
CA ASP A 880 -9.77 21.68 -5.24
C ASP A 880 -9.34 23.05 -4.68
N LYS A 881 -10.29 23.77 -4.12
CA LYS A 881 -10.04 25.15 -3.65
C LYS A 881 -9.13 25.28 -2.43
N TYR A 882 -9.03 24.20 -1.61
CA TYR A 882 -8.23 24.20 -0.38
C TYR A 882 -6.87 23.54 -0.57
N ALA A 883 -6.92 22.28 -1.03
CA ALA A 883 -5.74 21.43 -1.14
C ALA A 883 -5.07 21.50 -2.51
N ARG A 884 -5.70 22.16 -3.51
CA ARG A 884 -5.19 22.25 -4.88
C ARG A 884 -4.96 20.91 -5.54
N ILE A 885 -5.73 19.87 -5.14
CA ILE A 885 -5.69 18.53 -5.75
C ILE A 885 -6.49 18.54 -7.06
N PRO A 886 -6.01 17.86 -8.12
CA PRO A 886 -6.74 17.77 -9.39
C PRO A 886 -7.92 16.80 -9.36
N GLU A 887 -8.86 17.02 -10.28
CA GLU A 887 -10.04 16.18 -10.47
C GLU A 887 -9.78 15.04 -11.47
N TYR A 888 -9.19 13.92 -11.02
CA TYR A 888 -8.90 12.75 -11.86
C TYR A 888 -10.08 11.78 -12.03
N LYS A 889 -11.16 11.96 -11.27
CA LYS A 889 -12.26 11.00 -11.22
C LYS A 889 -13.46 11.40 -12.06
N VAL A 890 -13.45 12.59 -12.63
CA VAL A 890 -14.53 13.05 -13.51
C VAL A 890 -13.94 13.87 -14.66
N CYS A 891 -13.94 13.28 -15.84
CA CYS A 891 -13.58 13.94 -17.10
C CYS A 891 -14.57 13.53 -18.18
N ALA A 892 -14.96 14.43 -19.05
CA ALA A 892 -15.81 14.10 -20.18
C ALA A 892 -14.97 13.60 -21.36
N VAL A 893 -15.31 12.40 -21.87
CA VAL A 893 -14.61 11.75 -22.98
C VAL A 893 -15.59 11.18 -24.01
N LYS A 894 -15.05 10.98 -25.22
CA LYS A 894 -15.67 10.23 -26.30
C LYS A 894 -14.85 8.98 -26.61
N VAL A 895 -15.48 7.85 -26.77
CA VAL A 895 -14.86 6.58 -27.17
C VAL A 895 -15.33 6.21 -28.55
N GLU A 896 -14.41 5.92 -29.46
CA GLU A 896 -14.69 5.52 -30.84
C GLU A 896 -13.84 4.32 -31.22
N LYS A 897 -14.26 3.56 -32.22
CA LYS A 897 -13.44 2.47 -32.77
C LYS A 897 -12.23 3.07 -33.49
N ALA A 898 -10.99 2.58 -33.16
CA ALA A 898 -9.76 3.04 -33.80
C ALA A 898 -9.60 2.51 -35.22
#